data_b59319585bc301cbf16492b587aa790e
#
_entry.id   b59319585bc301cbf16492b587aa790e
#
_cell.length_a   1.000
_cell.length_b   1.000
_cell.length_c   1.000
_cell.angle_alpha   90.00
_cell.angle_beta   90.00
_cell.angle_gamma   90.00
#
_symmetry.space_group_name_H-M   'P 1'
#
loop_
_entity.id
_entity.type
_entity.pdbx_description
1 polymer ?
#
loop_
_entity_poly.entity_id
_entity_poly.type
_entity_poly.pdbx_seq_one_letter_code
_entity_poly.pdbx_strand_id
1 'polypeptide(L)'
;FKDIPEACDNTLEIADKCNVEIDFSKTMIPEFKTPENKDSFSYLKELCEEGLSKKFPEPSEEITDRLNYELSVIQETDFADYFLVVWDIFKFVNSKKILTTLRGSATASLVLYCLDITKIDPVKNTLVFERFLNIERKEMPDIDIDFQDDRRKEVLEYCTEKYGYDHIAQIIAFSKIKAKGSLRDAGRVMNLPLAFVDKVAKLVPNRDPLNPTSDMTLEKALNLSPELRKEYDSNEDVRNLFEGAMKIEGSVRNIQTHAAGVIISKDPLDNSVPIQRPPVSDDDAPPLTQYEMFALADLGLLKMDFLGLSNLTIIDQTIKMIQKKTGEFIDLDAIPKDDAKTFELLSQAKTSGVFQLESSGMKRYIKELKPTSVNDVSAMIALYRPGPMEHISTFIDSKHGKIPIKYPHPSLENILKETYGIIVYQDQVLLIAQSIAGYSLGDADRFRKAMGKKIPEVMLEEKDKFLQGTIDNGFDKELGEKVFELIEPFAGYAFNKAHSVSYAMIGYWTAYFKANYPEIFMSILMKNSADDKEKISSLIAECSSMDIFITRPNINKSEVDFDPYLDESGKKYISYGLGTIKNISSNSMKILVDERNKNGVYKSLEDFISRISKNPITKGSLEPLIKVGAFDDIESREKLLPSLDKIVQEISKRNQLESSGQSNMFDLLGDEVKVPINLDLIESEVDYKERMFWERDLMGTALSDNPINKKIESYSNTHAVFLGQINSKKSYESTKAIGQVLSITKRTTRKKEQFIICEFGLLDSSIELVIWPDKLETSQHLWETGSYLELDVKTNLRNGSTNMIFENGKRLEFENHDLEEFVSNEQPLPSINSEDEKEDLADIPDLEEVGNNDNFINDEPIEISGDQKLYDKQFKIEFIGSQNKIEDKYKFEDVIKLLLENKNDKENSNVSIEIFYDENSIELELPLSINYSEDLKSRLDLIIGNHNIIIT
;
A
#
# COMPACT_ATOMS: atom_id res chain seq x y z
N PHE A 1 -43.97 -19.07 -36.46
CA PHE A 1 -43.39 -19.76 -37.65
C PHE A 1 -44.26 -20.85 -38.20
N LYS A 2 -45.42 -21.23 -37.55
CA LYS A 2 -46.30 -22.27 -38.06
C LYS A 2 -46.87 -21.97 -39.46
N ASP A 3 -47.04 -20.67 -39.78
CA ASP A 3 -47.60 -20.19 -41.03
C ASP A 3 -46.59 -19.95 -42.12
N ILE A 4 -45.28 -20.12 -41.80
CA ILE A 4 -44.15 -19.95 -42.73
C ILE A 4 -43.12 -21.05 -42.46
N PRO A 5 -43.42 -22.30 -42.76
CA PRO A 5 -42.52 -23.43 -42.52
C PRO A 5 -41.20 -23.34 -43.28
N GLU A 6 -41.25 -22.73 -44.49
CA GLU A 6 -40.03 -22.51 -45.32
C GLU A 6 -38.99 -21.66 -44.59
N ALA A 7 -39.39 -20.82 -43.63
CA ALA A 7 -38.42 -20.03 -42.84
C ALA A 7 -37.60 -20.94 -41.89
N CYS A 8 -38.16 -22.05 -41.40
CA CYS A 8 -37.47 -23.06 -40.64
C CYS A 8 -36.58 -23.93 -41.54
N ASP A 9 -37.09 -24.33 -42.71
CA ASP A 9 -36.32 -25.14 -43.68
C ASP A 9 -35.09 -24.35 -44.18
N ASN A 10 -35.25 -23.07 -44.47
CA ASN A 10 -34.15 -22.18 -44.86
C ASN A 10 -33.04 -22.09 -43.78
N THR A 11 -33.36 -22.20 -42.50
CA THR A 11 -32.33 -22.22 -41.43
C THR A 11 -31.43 -23.46 -41.50
N LEU A 12 -32.00 -24.60 -41.86
CA LEU A 12 -31.27 -25.85 -42.12
C LEU A 12 -30.41 -25.72 -43.37
N GLU A 13 -30.96 -25.18 -44.46
CA GLU A 13 -30.21 -24.96 -45.70
C GLU A 13 -29.02 -23.98 -45.45
N ILE A 14 -29.19 -22.94 -44.65
CA ILE A 14 -28.09 -22.06 -44.28
C ILE A 14 -27.06 -22.78 -43.43
N ALA A 15 -27.49 -23.59 -42.43
CA ALA A 15 -26.61 -24.37 -41.60
C ALA A 15 -25.77 -25.38 -42.43
N ASP A 16 -26.40 -26.02 -43.43
CA ASP A 16 -25.69 -26.98 -44.30
C ASP A 16 -24.65 -26.30 -45.23
N LYS A 17 -24.82 -24.98 -45.51
CA LYS A 17 -23.86 -24.19 -46.24
C LYS A 17 -22.71 -23.67 -45.39
N CYS A 18 -22.87 -23.68 -44.06
CA CYS A 18 -21.85 -23.24 -43.11
C CYS A 18 -20.92 -24.39 -42.74
N ASN A 19 -19.68 -24.33 -43.16
CA ASN A 19 -18.64 -25.31 -42.77
C ASN A 19 -17.45 -24.50 -42.22
N VAL A 20 -17.44 -24.30 -40.91
CA VAL A 20 -16.40 -23.55 -40.21
C VAL A 20 -15.54 -24.46 -39.37
N GLU A 21 -14.27 -24.52 -39.65
CA GLU A 21 -13.26 -25.20 -38.84
C GLU A 21 -12.46 -24.15 -38.06
N ILE A 22 -12.38 -24.33 -36.75
CA ILE A 22 -11.55 -23.49 -35.89
C ILE A 22 -10.28 -24.29 -35.53
N ASP A 23 -9.15 -23.80 -35.97
CA ASP A 23 -7.86 -24.42 -35.73
C ASP A 23 -7.21 -23.85 -34.46
N PHE A 24 -7.24 -24.66 -33.41
CA PHE A 24 -6.61 -24.33 -32.11
C PHE A 24 -5.11 -24.65 -32.05
N SER A 25 -4.51 -25.16 -33.11
CA SER A 25 -3.10 -25.53 -33.12
C SER A 25 -2.18 -24.37 -33.55
N LYS A 26 -2.75 -23.30 -34.10
CA LYS A 26 -2.00 -22.16 -34.63
C LYS A 26 -1.59 -21.21 -33.52
N THR A 27 -0.36 -20.72 -33.58
CA THR A 27 0.15 -19.63 -32.77
C THR A 27 0.22 -18.37 -33.64
N MET A 28 -0.43 -17.29 -33.20
CA MET A 28 -0.56 -16.04 -33.98
C MET A 28 0.39 -14.95 -33.45
N ILE A 29 1.65 -15.30 -33.24
CA ILE A 29 2.69 -14.34 -32.80
C ILE A 29 3.00 -13.40 -33.95
N PRO A 30 3.04 -12.06 -33.72
CA PRO A 30 3.42 -11.11 -34.75
C PRO A 30 4.85 -11.34 -35.24
N GLU A 31 5.08 -11.32 -36.53
CA GLU A 31 6.41 -11.40 -37.13
C GLU A 31 7.16 -10.08 -36.96
N PHE A 32 8.38 -10.16 -36.44
CA PHE A 32 9.24 -8.99 -36.32
C PHE A 32 10.04 -8.79 -37.63
N LYS A 33 9.91 -7.62 -38.25
CA LYS A 33 10.69 -7.27 -39.45
C LYS A 33 12.12 -6.93 -39.04
N THR A 34 13.02 -7.88 -39.17
CA THR A 34 14.45 -7.71 -38.91
C THR A 34 15.13 -6.82 -39.96
N PRO A 35 16.18 -6.09 -39.59
CA PRO A 35 17.03 -5.40 -40.59
C PRO A 35 17.62 -6.39 -41.60
N GLU A 36 17.65 -5.98 -42.89
CA GLU A 36 18.21 -6.77 -43.99
C GLU A 36 17.56 -8.17 -44.18
N ASN A 37 16.33 -8.38 -43.64
CA ASN A 37 15.60 -9.65 -43.67
C ASN A 37 16.44 -10.83 -43.06
N LYS A 38 17.19 -10.56 -42.01
CA LYS A 38 17.88 -11.60 -41.26
C LYS A 38 16.83 -12.54 -40.58
N ASP A 39 17.24 -13.75 -40.36
CA ASP A 39 16.48 -14.68 -39.51
C ASP A 39 16.29 -14.11 -38.08
N SER A 40 15.07 -14.17 -37.56
CA SER A 40 14.68 -13.57 -36.26
C SER A 40 15.55 -14.07 -35.11
N PHE A 41 15.82 -15.38 -35.06
CA PHE A 41 16.67 -15.97 -34.02
C PHE A 41 18.13 -15.46 -34.11
N SER A 42 18.66 -15.42 -35.32
CA SER A 42 20.03 -14.91 -35.55
C SER A 42 20.16 -13.44 -35.11
N TYR A 43 19.16 -12.62 -35.41
CA TYR A 43 19.14 -11.22 -35.00
C TYR A 43 18.98 -11.06 -33.45
N LEU A 44 18.12 -11.85 -32.85
CA LEU A 44 17.98 -11.89 -31.39
C LEU A 44 19.29 -12.24 -30.70
N LYS A 45 20.01 -13.23 -31.23
CA LYS A 45 21.32 -13.66 -30.70
C LYS A 45 22.34 -12.54 -30.80
N GLU A 46 22.46 -11.83 -31.94
CA GLU A 46 23.33 -10.67 -32.10
C GLU A 46 23.05 -9.59 -31.03
N LEU A 47 21.78 -9.26 -30.82
CA LEU A 47 21.37 -8.28 -29.81
C LEU A 47 21.75 -8.72 -28.40
N CYS A 48 21.60 -10.01 -28.10
CA CYS A 48 21.99 -10.57 -26.80
C CYS A 48 23.50 -10.55 -26.56
N GLU A 49 24.29 -10.87 -27.58
CA GLU A 49 25.77 -10.84 -27.51
C GLU A 49 26.26 -9.39 -27.31
N GLU A 50 25.66 -8.42 -28.03
CA GLU A 50 25.94 -7.01 -27.81
C GLU A 50 25.56 -6.57 -26.38
N GLY A 51 24.39 -6.97 -25.90
CA GLY A 51 23.94 -6.66 -24.55
C GLY A 51 24.79 -7.32 -23.47
N LEU A 52 25.21 -8.58 -23.67
CA LEU A 52 26.10 -9.30 -22.77
C LEU A 52 27.41 -8.54 -22.58
N SER A 53 28.04 -8.12 -23.68
CA SER A 53 29.31 -7.38 -23.64
C SER A 53 29.16 -6.04 -22.88
N LYS A 54 28.00 -5.40 -22.94
CA LYS A 54 27.71 -4.15 -22.19
C LYS A 54 27.49 -4.39 -20.71
N LYS A 55 26.74 -5.44 -20.36
CA LYS A 55 26.36 -5.75 -18.97
C LYS A 55 27.48 -6.46 -18.20
N PHE A 56 28.26 -7.30 -18.92
CA PHE A 56 29.34 -8.11 -18.39
C PHE A 56 30.57 -7.94 -19.31
N PRO A 57 31.44 -6.97 -19.06
CA PRO A 57 32.65 -6.76 -19.88
C PRO A 57 33.57 -8.00 -19.97
N GLU A 58 33.58 -8.80 -18.89
CA GLU A 58 34.31 -10.08 -18.82
C GLU A 58 33.33 -11.14 -18.27
N PRO A 59 32.46 -11.72 -19.14
CA PRO A 59 31.49 -12.69 -18.67
C PRO A 59 32.16 -13.99 -18.24
N SER A 60 31.74 -14.55 -17.10
CA SER A 60 32.17 -15.88 -16.69
C SER A 60 31.61 -16.96 -17.63
N GLU A 61 32.24 -18.15 -17.64
CA GLU A 61 31.75 -19.31 -18.38
C GLU A 61 30.29 -19.63 -18.00
N GLU A 62 29.97 -19.56 -16.71
CA GLU A 62 28.60 -19.77 -16.20
C GLU A 62 27.55 -18.82 -16.84
N ILE A 63 27.88 -17.53 -16.97
CA ILE A 63 27.01 -16.52 -17.59
C ILE A 63 26.85 -16.81 -19.09
N THR A 64 27.94 -17.17 -19.77
CA THR A 64 27.88 -17.48 -21.20
C THR A 64 27.10 -18.75 -21.48
N ASP A 65 27.29 -19.78 -20.69
CA ASP A 65 26.54 -21.05 -20.80
C ASP A 65 25.07 -20.85 -20.52
N ARG A 66 24.73 -20.04 -19.53
CA ARG A 66 23.36 -19.69 -19.21
C ARG A 66 22.68 -18.95 -20.38
N LEU A 67 23.36 -17.97 -20.99
CA LEU A 67 22.81 -17.26 -22.15
C LEU A 67 22.58 -18.19 -23.33
N ASN A 68 23.56 -19.05 -23.65
CA ASN A 68 23.45 -20.01 -24.73
C ASN A 68 22.31 -21.00 -24.49
N TYR A 69 22.15 -21.45 -23.25
CA TYR A 69 21.04 -22.33 -22.85
C TYR A 69 19.68 -21.65 -23.06
N GLU A 70 19.52 -20.42 -22.56
CA GLU A 70 18.24 -19.69 -22.72
C GLU A 70 17.92 -19.44 -24.21
N LEU A 71 18.92 -19.06 -25.01
CA LEU A 71 18.75 -18.90 -26.46
C LEU A 71 18.35 -20.21 -27.15
N SER A 72 18.94 -21.35 -26.74
CA SER A 72 18.57 -22.66 -27.29
C SER A 72 17.10 -23.02 -27.00
N VAL A 73 16.63 -22.72 -25.80
CA VAL A 73 15.22 -22.91 -25.41
C VAL A 73 14.29 -22.01 -26.23
N ILE A 74 14.65 -20.75 -26.44
CA ILE A 74 13.87 -19.79 -27.25
C ILE A 74 13.81 -20.26 -28.72
N GLN A 75 14.88 -20.78 -29.24
CA GLN A 75 14.95 -21.32 -30.61
C GLN A 75 14.06 -22.55 -30.76
N GLU A 76 14.13 -23.51 -29.82
CA GLU A 76 13.36 -24.75 -29.87
C GLU A 76 11.84 -24.53 -29.71
N THR A 77 11.48 -23.48 -28.98
CA THR A 77 10.09 -23.07 -28.76
C THR A 77 9.53 -22.11 -29.81
N ASP A 78 10.36 -21.62 -30.73
CA ASP A 78 9.98 -20.70 -31.82
C ASP A 78 9.40 -19.35 -31.34
N PHE A 79 9.96 -18.82 -30.23
CA PHE A 79 9.51 -17.54 -29.67
C PHE A 79 10.44 -16.34 -29.97
N ALA A 80 11.39 -16.47 -30.91
CA ALA A 80 12.34 -15.40 -31.22
C ALA A 80 11.63 -14.08 -31.62
N ASP A 81 10.61 -14.14 -32.45
CA ASP A 81 9.82 -12.98 -32.85
C ASP A 81 9.13 -12.30 -31.68
N TYR A 82 8.61 -13.07 -30.73
CA TYR A 82 8.00 -12.53 -29.52
C TYR A 82 8.98 -11.71 -28.69
N PHE A 83 10.19 -12.23 -28.47
CA PHE A 83 11.24 -11.50 -27.75
C PHE A 83 11.65 -10.21 -28.49
N LEU A 84 11.69 -10.23 -29.81
CA LEU A 84 12.01 -9.08 -30.64
C LEU A 84 10.92 -8.02 -30.61
N VAL A 85 9.65 -8.41 -30.61
CA VAL A 85 8.51 -7.48 -30.46
C VAL A 85 8.58 -6.78 -29.10
N VAL A 86 8.82 -7.53 -28.02
CA VAL A 86 8.99 -6.94 -26.68
C VAL A 86 10.21 -6.01 -26.63
N TRP A 87 11.33 -6.42 -27.22
CA TRP A 87 12.52 -5.58 -27.33
C TRP A 87 12.26 -4.26 -28.09
N ASP A 88 11.52 -4.29 -29.20
CA ASP A 88 11.16 -3.11 -29.95
C ASP A 88 10.34 -2.12 -29.13
N ILE A 89 9.36 -2.63 -28.38
CA ILE A 89 8.57 -1.82 -27.45
C ILE A 89 9.47 -1.18 -26.39
N PHE A 90 10.39 -1.94 -25.81
CA PHE A 90 11.33 -1.40 -24.81
C PHE A 90 12.33 -0.42 -25.41
N LYS A 91 12.74 -0.60 -26.65
CA LYS A 91 13.57 0.37 -27.39
C LYS A 91 12.85 1.72 -27.50
N PHE A 92 11.57 1.72 -27.86
CA PHE A 92 10.75 2.94 -27.85
C PHE A 92 10.66 3.54 -26.45
N VAL A 93 10.27 2.77 -25.46
CA VAL A 93 10.10 3.17 -24.06
C VAL A 93 11.37 3.80 -23.50
N ASN A 94 12.52 3.15 -23.69
CA ASN A 94 13.83 3.65 -23.25
C ASN A 94 14.20 4.96 -23.99
N SER A 95 13.88 5.07 -25.29
CA SER A 95 14.11 6.30 -26.07
C SER A 95 13.32 7.48 -25.55
N LYS A 96 12.12 7.23 -25.06
CA LYS A 96 11.21 8.23 -24.46
C LYS A 96 11.43 8.41 -22.95
N LYS A 97 12.35 7.64 -22.34
CA LYS A 97 12.60 7.64 -20.88
C LYS A 97 11.32 7.40 -20.08
N ILE A 98 10.48 6.46 -20.51
CA ILE A 98 9.31 6.00 -19.77
C ILE A 98 9.80 4.96 -18.75
N LEU A 99 9.50 5.14 -17.47
CA LEU A 99 9.89 4.17 -16.48
C LEU A 99 9.03 2.90 -16.58
N THR A 100 9.71 1.76 -16.50
CA THR A 100 9.11 0.44 -16.59
C THR A 100 9.72 -0.52 -15.58
N THR A 101 9.01 -1.57 -15.29
CA THR A 101 9.55 -2.75 -14.60
C THR A 101 8.87 -4.00 -15.10
N LEU A 102 9.60 -5.10 -15.13
CA LEU A 102 9.01 -6.42 -15.33
C LEU A 102 8.54 -6.98 -13.99
N ARG A 103 7.44 -7.70 -14.03
CA ARG A 103 6.96 -8.52 -12.93
C ARG A 103 6.77 -9.97 -13.39
N GLY A 104 6.49 -10.85 -12.47
CA GLY A 104 6.29 -12.26 -12.82
C GLY A 104 7.60 -13.02 -13.03
N SER A 105 7.54 -14.07 -13.84
CA SER A 105 8.67 -14.98 -14.09
C SER A 105 9.64 -14.47 -15.15
N ALA A 106 9.21 -13.56 -16.01
CA ALA A 106 10.03 -13.03 -17.11
C ALA A 106 11.35 -12.38 -16.64
N THR A 107 11.34 -11.77 -15.43
CA THR A 107 12.55 -11.18 -14.81
C THR A 107 13.68 -12.21 -14.60
N ALA A 108 13.39 -13.52 -14.66
CA ALA A 108 14.40 -14.58 -14.50
C ALA A 108 15.22 -14.85 -15.77
N SER A 109 14.92 -14.19 -16.88
CA SER A 109 15.62 -14.39 -18.15
C SER A 109 16.86 -13.51 -18.28
N LEU A 110 18.01 -14.13 -18.56
CA LEU A 110 19.25 -13.43 -18.90
C LEU A 110 19.16 -12.79 -20.29
N VAL A 111 18.43 -13.39 -21.22
CA VAL A 111 18.12 -12.80 -22.53
C VAL A 111 17.42 -11.45 -22.37
N LEU A 112 16.36 -11.39 -21.54
CA LEU A 112 15.64 -10.12 -21.28
C LEU A 112 16.53 -9.09 -20.56
N TYR A 113 17.47 -9.53 -19.73
CA TYR A 113 18.44 -8.65 -19.08
C TYR A 113 19.45 -8.08 -20.09
N CYS A 114 19.98 -8.92 -20.98
CA CYS A 114 20.88 -8.48 -22.05
C CYS A 114 20.20 -7.50 -23.04
N LEU A 115 18.93 -7.71 -23.33
CA LEU A 115 18.12 -6.83 -24.17
C LEU A 115 17.68 -5.50 -23.50
N ASP A 116 18.12 -5.25 -22.28
CA ASP A 116 17.75 -4.08 -21.45
C ASP A 116 16.24 -3.94 -21.21
N ILE A 117 15.52 -5.07 -21.19
CA ILE A 117 14.10 -5.18 -20.92
C ILE A 117 13.85 -5.26 -19.40
N THR A 118 14.74 -5.91 -18.66
CA THR A 118 14.74 -5.89 -17.19
C THR A 118 16.05 -5.31 -16.65
N LYS A 119 15.96 -4.65 -15.49
CA LYS A 119 17.13 -4.12 -14.75
C LYS A 119 17.60 -5.07 -13.65
N ILE A 120 16.92 -6.20 -13.47
CA ILE A 120 17.27 -7.21 -12.47
C ILE A 120 18.19 -8.26 -13.11
N ASP A 121 19.39 -8.36 -12.57
CA ASP A 121 20.34 -9.39 -12.94
C ASP A 121 19.87 -10.78 -12.43
N PRO A 122 19.47 -11.71 -13.30
CA PRO A 122 18.90 -12.99 -12.87
C PRO A 122 19.95 -13.93 -12.27
N VAL A 123 21.21 -13.81 -12.65
CA VAL A 123 22.31 -14.64 -12.13
C VAL A 123 22.65 -14.22 -10.71
N LYS A 124 22.85 -12.91 -10.48
CA LYS A 124 23.12 -12.35 -9.15
C LYS A 124 22.02 -12.66 -8.15
N ASN A 125 20.76 -12.70 -8.60
CA ASN A 125 19.61 -12.98 -7.75
C ASN A 125 19.22 -14.46 -7.74
N THR A 126 19.99 -15.36 -8.36
CA THR A 126 19.72 -16.82 -8.41
C THR A 126 18.29 -17.13 -8.86
N LEU A 127 17.86 -16.51 -9.98
CA LEU A 127 16.53 -16.71 -10.56
C LEU A 127 16.55 -17.86 -11.56
N VAL A 128 15.50 -18.70 -11.55
CA VAL A 128 15.39 -19.91 -12.36
C VAL A 128 14.62 -19.62 -13.64
N PHE A 129 15.29 -19.74 -14.81
CA PHE A 129 14.71 -19.44 -16.14
C PHE A 129 13.55 -20.36 -16.51
N GLU A 130 13.62 -21.64 -16.14
CA GLU A 130 12.63 -22.69 -16.48
C GLU A 130 11.23 -22.40 -15.87
N ARG A 131 11.17 -21.44 -14.94
CA ARG A 131 9.90 -20.90 -14.46
C ARG A 131 9.22 -19.98 -15.46
N PHE A 132 10.01 -19.29 -16.27
CA PHE A 132 9.52 -18.39 -17.31
C PHE A 132 9.25 -19.16 -18.60
N LEU A 133 10.25 -19.85 -19.13
CA LEU A 133 10.13 -20.63 -20.35
C LEU A 133 10.77 -22.01 -20.16
N ASN A 134 10.02 -23.05 -20.55
CA ASN A 134 10.42 -24.44 -20.39
C ASN A 134 9.97 -25.26 -21.60
N ILE A 135 10.90 -25.95 -22.24
CA ILE A 135 10.67 -26.80 -23.43
C ILE A 135 9.59 -27.87 -23.17
N GLU A 136 9.62 -28.45 -21.97
CA GLU A 136 8.70 -29.53 -21.59
C GLU A 136 7.25 -29.05 -21.40
N ARG A 137 7.07 -27.72 -21.30
CA ARG A 137 5.82 -27.09 -20.99
C ARG A 137 5.39 -26.17 -22.14
N LYS A 138 5.00 -26.63 -23.24
CA LYS A 138 4.57 -25.87 -24.43
C LYS A 138 3.54 -24.74 -24.16
N GLU A 139 3.66 -24.04 -23.03
CA GLU A 139 2.86 -22.87 -22.70
C GLU A 139 3.57 -21.62 -23.26
N MET A 140 2.79 -20.67 -23.75
CA MET A 140 3.34 -19.38 -24.20
C MET A 140 3.99 -18.64 -23.04
N PRO A 141 5.11 -17.94 -23.28
CA PRO A 141 5.73 -17.06 -22.27
C PRO A 141 4.83 -15.87 -21.97
N ASP A 142 4.68 -15.54 -20.70
CA ASP A 142 3.91 -14.38 -20.24
C ASP A 142 4.88 -13.30 -19.71
N ILE A 143 4.99 -12.19 -20.43
CA ILE A 143 5.82 -11.05 -20.04
C ILE A 143 4.91 -9.94 -19.54
N ASP A 144 4.81 -9.83 -18.23
CA ASP A 144 4.07 -8.79 -17.54
C ASP A 144 4.90 -7.51 -17.43
N ILE A 145 4.41 -6.40 -17.95
CA ILE A 145 5.12 -5.12 -17.99
C ILE A 145 4.31 -4.07 -17.23
N ASP A 146 4.94 -3.48 -16.21
CA ASP A 146 4.40 -2.31 -15.54
C ASP A 146 5.02 -1.04 -16.13
N PHE A 147 4.20 -0.12 -16.59
CA PHE A 147 4.57 1.20 -17.12
C PHE A 147 4.18 2.30 -16.16
N GLN A 148 4.80 3.47 -16.27
CA GLN A 148 4.23 4.69 -15.71
C GLN A 148 2.78 4.82 -16.17
N ASP A 149 1.84 4.99 -15.22
CA ASP A 149 0.41 5.00 -15.54
C ASP A 149 0.01 6.21 -16.39
N ASP A 150 0.62 7.38 -16.15
CA ASP A 150 0.38 8.62 -16.90
C ASP A 150 0.92 8.59 -18.34
N ARG A 151 1.81 7.63 -18.67
CA ARG A 151 2.44 7.50 -20.01
C ARG A 151 2.14 6.18 -20.72
N ARG A 152 1.34 5.30 -20.11
CA ARG A 152 0.95 4.01 -20.71
C ARG A 152 0.27 4.20 -22.06
N LYS A 153 -0.51 5.27 -22.24
CA LYS A 153 -1.19 5.59 -23.50
C LYS A 153 -0.19 5.78 -24.66
N GLU A 154 0.94 6.45 -24.43
CA GLU A 154 1.99 6.64 -25.46
C GLU A 154 2.54 5.30 -26.00
N VAL A 155 2.62 4.28 -25.12
CA VAL A 155 3.09 2.95 -25.52
C VAL A 155 2.06 2.23 -26.38
N LEU A 156 0.77 2.34 -26.03
CA LEU A 156 -0.33 1.78 -26.82
C LEU A 156 -0.42 2.45 -28.21
N GLU A 157 -0.28 3.77 -28.28
CA GLU A 157 -0.23 4.53 -29.52
C GLU A 157 0.92 4.07 -30.40
N TYR A 158 2.13 3.94 -29.83
CA TYR A 158 3.30 3.41 -30.55
C TYR A 158 3.04 2.01 -31.13
N CYS A 159 2.47 1.09 -30.33
CA CYS A 159 2.16 -0.25 -30.81
C CYS A 159 1.14 -0.21 -31.95
N THR A 160 0.13 0.67 -31.85
CA THR A 160 -0.91 0.83 -32.88
C THR A 160 -0.33 1.37 -34.19
N GLU A 161 0.56 2.37 -34.13
CA GLU A 161 1.27 2.89 -35.31
C GLU A 161 2.21 1.86 -35.94
N LYS A 162 2.93 1.11 -35.08
CA LYS A 162 3.98 0.18 -35.52
C LYS A 162 3.44 -1.10 -36.14
N TYR A 163 2.44 -1.72 -35.48
CA TYR A 163 1.94 -3.05 -35.85
C TYR A 163 0.65 -2.98 -36.69
N GLY A 164 -0.08 -1.88 -36.64
CA GLY A 164 -1.32 -1.62 -37.38
C GLY A 164 -2.56 -1.65 -36.48
N TYR A 165 -3.51 -0.77 -36.75
CA TYR A 165 -4.76 -0.64 -35.99
C TYR A 165 -5.63 -1.90 -36.02
N ASP A 166 -5.56 -2.64 -37.12
CA ASP A 166 -6.27 -3.91 -37.36
C ASP A 166 -5.56 -5.12 -36.75
N HIS A 167 -4.33 -4.99 -36.28
CA HIS A 167 -3.53 -6.04 -35.65
C HIS A 167 -3.45 -5.93 -34.14
N ILE A 168 -3.96 -4.86 -33.54
CA ILE A 168 -3.91 -4.62 -32.10
C ILE A 168 -5.30 -4.46 -31.52
N ALA A 169 -5.56 -5.07 -30.36
CA ALA A 169 -6.79 -4.84 -29.59
C ALA A 169 -6.53 -4.94 -28.10
N GLN A 170 -7.30 -4.19 -27.31
CA GLN A 170 -7.41 -4.41 -25.88
C GLN A 170 -8.35 -5.57 -25.60
N ILE A 171 -8.13 -6.30 -24.51
CA ILE A 171 -8.96 -7.44 -24.14
C ILE A 171 -10.22 -6.97 -23.42
N ILE A 172 -11.37 -7.58 -23.71
CA ILE A 172 -12.61 -7.38 -22.95
C ILE A 172 -12.52 -8.03 -21.57
N ALA A 173 -13.18 -7.44 -20.61
CA ALA A 173 -13.45 -8.04 -19.31
C ALA A 173 -14.94 -7.96 -19.00
N PHE A 174 -15.52 -9.05 -18.51
CA PHE A 174 -16.93 -9.13 -18.14
C PHE A 174 -17.10 -8.91 -16.64
N SER A 175 -17.75 -7.82 -16.26
CA SER A 175 -18.16 -7.58 -14.88
C SER A 175 -19.39 -8.42 -14.56
N LYS A 176 -19.24 -9.44 -13.69
CA LYS A 176 -20.34 -10.31 -13.26
C LYS A 176 -21.01 -9.77 -11.99
N ILE A 177 -22.31 -10.02 -11.87
CA ILE A 177 -23.08 -9.67 -10.67
C ILE A 177 -22.67 -10.62 -9.55
N LYS A 178 -22.05 -10.10 -8.47
CA LYS A 178 -21.64 -10.87 -7.29
C LYS A 178 -22.78 -10.92 -6.26
N ALA A 179 -22.69 -11.80 -5.28
CA ALA A 179 -23.72 -12.10 -4.26
C ALA A 179 -24.40 -10.87 -3.64
N LYS A 180 -23.65 -9.89 -3.13
CA LYS A 180 -24.24 -8.67 -2.56
C LYS A 180 -24.88 -7.76 -3.61
N GLY A 181 -24.31 -7.74 -4.81
CA GLY A 181 -24.86 -7.00 -5.96
C GLY A 181 -26.17 -7.58 -6.43
N SER A 182 -26.26 -8.90 -6.56
CA SER A 182 -27.49 -9.59 -6.98
C SER A 182 -28.67 -9.35 -6.01
N LEU A 183 -28.41 -9.36 -4.70
CA LEU A 183 -29.45 -9.00 -3.70
C LEU A 183 -29.93 -7.58 -3.87
N ARG A 184 -29.05 -6.60 -4.10
CA ARG A 184 -29.44 -5.21 -4.29
C ARG A 184 -30.20 -4.99 -5.59
N ASP A 185 -29.77 -5.62 -6.67
CA ASP A 185 -30.44 -5.49 -7.96
C ASP A 185 -31.81 -6.21 -7.97
N ALA A 186 -31.90 -7.42 -7.40
CA ALA A 186 -33.17 -8.12 -7.20
C ALA A 186 -34.11 -7.33 -6.30
N GLY A 187 -33.62 -6.80 -5.18
CA GLY A 187 -34.41 -5.98 -4.27
C GLY A 187 -34.98 -4.70 -4.92
N ARG A 188 -34.17 -4.08 -5.80
CA ARG A 188 -34.60 -2.91 -6.59
C ARG A 188 -35.74 -3.27 -7.54
N VAL A 189 -35.61 -4.39 -8.28
CA VAL A 189 -36.63 -4.87 -9.21
C VAL A 189 -37.90 -5.28 -8.51
N MET A 190 -37.79 -5.85 -7.29
CA MET A 190 -38.92 -6.23 -6.44
C MET A 190 -39.51 -5.05 -5.66
N ASN A 191 -39.04 -3.82 -5.83
CA ASN A 191 -39.44 -2.62 -5.10
C ASN A 191 -39.33 -2.76 -3.57
N LEU A 192 -38.37 -3.53 -3.07
CA LEU A 192 -38.12 -3.68 -1.64
C LEU A 192 -37.42 -2.44 -1.09
N PRO A 193 -37.67 -2.04 0.17
CA PRO A 193 -36.98 -0.92 0.81
C PRO A 193 -35.48 -1.14 0.84
N LEU A 194 -34.69 -0.14 0.41
CA LEU A 194 -33.22 -0.23 0.32
C LEU A 194 -32.58 -0.62 1.66
N ALA A 195 -33.06 -0.03 2.76
CA ALA A 195 -32.59 -0.36 4.11
C ALA A 195 -32.81 -1.84 4.49
N PHE A 196 -33.91 -2.45 4.05
CA PHE A 196 -34.19 -3.87 4.25
C PHE A 196 -33.21 -4.73 3.44
N VAL A 197 -33.03 -4.41 2.15
CA VAL A 197 -32.11 -5.14 1.26
C VAL A 197 -30.67 -5.04 1.75
N ASP A 198 -30.23 -3.86 2.18
CA ASP A 198 -28.90 -3.64 2.71
C ASP A 198 -28.66 -4.39 4.03
N LYS A 199 -29.69 -4.48 4.90
CA LYS A 199 -29.60 -5.33 6.11
C LYS A 199 -29.31 -6.78 5.75
N VAL A 200 -30.01 -7.33 4.76
CA VAL A 200 -29.81 -8.70 4.30
C VAL A 200 -28.44 -8.87 3.62
N ALA A 201 -28.05 -7.93 2.76
CA ALA A 201 -26.76 -7.98 2.06
C ALA A 201 -25.55 -7.90 3.02
N LYS A 202 -25.68 -7.21 4.16
CA LYS A 202 -24.63 -7.16 5.20
C LYS A 202 -24.41 -8.51 5.90
N LEU A 203 -25.40 -9.39 5.93
CA LEU A 203 -25.26 -10.74 6.50
C LEU A 203 -24.49 -11.69 5.59
N VAL A 204 -24.30 -11.35 4.31
CA VAL A 204 -23.48 -12.11 3.37
C VAL A 204 -22.00 -11.84 3.69
N PRO A 205 -21.18 -12.86 4.00
CA PRO A 205 -19.75 -12.70 4.22
C PRO A 205 -19.05 -12.08 3.01
N ASN A 206 -17.99 -11.31 3.23
CA ASN A 206 -17.23 -10.71 2.13
C ASN A 206 -16.39 -11.74 1.38
N ARG A 207 -15.83 -12.70 2.11
CA ARG A 207 -14.95 -13.75 1.56
C ARG A 207 -15.35 -15.12 2.14
N ASP A 208 -14.99 -16.18 1.43
CA ASP A 208 -15.10 -17.54 1.91
C ASP A 208 -13.93 -17.84 2.86
N PRO A 209 -14.17 -18.09 4.17
CA PRO A 209 -13.09 -18.38 5.12
C PRO A 209 -12.27 -19.62 4.77
N LEU A 210 -12.90 -20.58 4.08
CA LEU A 210 -12.25 -21.84 3.68
C LEU A 210 -11.46 -21.69 2.37
N ASN A 211 -11.85 -20.74 1.53
CA ASN A 211 -11.16 -20.43 0.28
C ASN A 211 -11.20 -18.91 -0.01
N PRO A 212 -10.29 -18.11 0.60
CA PRO A 212 -10.28 -16.65 0.48
C PRO A 212 -10.10 -16.13 -0.94
N THR A 213 -9.62 -16.96 -1.86
CA THR A 213 -9.41 -16.61 -3.28
C THR A 213 -10.63 -16.83 -4.15
N SER A 214 -11.65 -17.57 -3.66
CA SER A 214 -12.88 -17.79 -4.39
C SER A 214 -13.93 -16.71 -4.08
N ASP A 215 -14.70 -16.32 -5.10
CA ASP A 215 -15.82 -15.41 -4.89
C ASP A 215 -16.87 -16.07 -3.97
N MET A 216 -17.43 -15.22 -3.07
CA MET A 216 -18.56 -15.60 -2.25
C MET A 216 -19.81 -15.69 -3.13
N THR A 217 -20.50 -16.83 -3.11
CA THR A 217 -21.81 -17.00 -3.74
C THR A 217 -22.90 -16.95 -2.69
N LEU A 218 -24.13 -16.68 -3.11
CA LEU A 218 -25.30 -16.67 -2.22
C LEU A 218 -25.53 -18.05 -1.57
N GLU A 219 -25.31 -19.13 -2.32
CA GLU A 219 -25.41 -20.50 -1.81
C GLU A 219 -24.36 -20.76 -0.71
N LYS A 220 -23.09 -20.39 -0.95
CA LYS A 220 -22.02 -20.50 0.06
C LYS A 220 -22.35 -19.64 1.29
N ALA A 221 -22.85 -18.42 1.06
CA ALA A 221 -23.20 -17.51 2.15
C ALA A 221 -24.28 -18.09 3.08
N LEU A 222 -25.30 -18.76 2.55
CA LEU A 222 -26.31 -19.46 3.35
C LEU A 222 -25.74 -20.57 4.21
N ASN A 223 -24.68 -21.24 3.73
CA ASN A 223 -24.04 -22.32 4.47
C ASN A 223 -23.06 -21.80 5.54
N LEU A 224 -22.46 -20.63 5.31
CA LEU A 224 -21.41 -20.06 6.19
C LEU A 224 -21.96 -19.11 7.23
N SER A 225 -23.12 -18.44 7.00
CA SER A 225 -23.69 -17.45 7.92
C SER A 225 -24.96 -18.00 8.60
N PRO A 226 -24.88 -18.43 9.87
CA PRO A 226 -26.06 -18.91 10.60
C PRO A 226 -27.16 -17.83 10.76
N GLU A 227 -26.78 -16.56 10.86
CA GLU A 227 -27.73 -15.45 10.96
C GLU A 227 -28.49 -15.25 9.64
N LEU A 228 -27.78 -15.31 8.52
CA LEU A 228 -28.38 -15.25 7.20
C LEU A 228 -29.32 -16.44 6.96
N ARG A 229 -28.89 -17.65 7.32
CA ARG A 229 -29.69 -18.85 7.23
C ARG A 229 -30.98 -18.73 8.04
N LYS A 230 -30.90 -18.22 9.26
CA LYS A 230 -32.06 -17.98 10.13
C LYS A 230 -33.06 -16.99 9.50
N GLU A 231 -32.56 -15.87 8.97
CA GLU A 231 -33.42 -14.87 8.29
C GLU A 231 -34.07 -15.47 7.03
N TYR A 232 -33.30 -16.24 6.24
CA TYR A 232 -33.80 -16.95 5.06
C TYR A 232 -34.92 -17.95 5.39
N ASP A 233 -34.77 -18.75 6.46
CA ASP A 233 -35.74 -19.77 6.85
C ASP A 233 -36.98 -19.18 7.49
N SER A 234 -36.88 -18.03 8.20
CA SER A 234 -37.99 -17.42 8.99
C SER A 234 -38.73 -16.30 8.29
N ASN A 235 -38.16 -15.67 7.26
CA ASN A 235 -38.73 -14.50 6.59
C ASN A 235 -38.94 -14.78 5.09
N GLU A 236 -40.21 -14.73 4.68
CA GLU A 236 -40.60 -15.01 3.29
C GLU A 236 -40.05 -13.97 2.30
N ASP A 237 -40.02 -12.69 2.70
CA ASP A 237 -39.46 -11.62 1.84
C ASP A 237 -37.96 -11.82 1.60
N VAL A 238 -37.24 -12.26 2.63
CA VAL A 238 -35.80 -12.60 2.50
C VAL A 238 -35.60 -13.79 1.57
N ARG A 239 -36.47 -14.82 1.69
CA ARG A 239 -36.41 -15.99 0.83
C ARG A 239 -36.66 -15.63 -0.65
N ASN A 240 -37.74 -14.88 -0.89
CA ASN A 240 -38.09 -14.41 -2.23
C ASN A 240 -36.97 -13.55 -2.85
N LEU A 241 -36.41 -12.63 -2.04
CA LEU A 241 -35.27 -11.81 -2.45
C LEU A 241 -34.06 -12.68 -2.84
N PHE A 242 -33.74 -13.69 -2.04
CA PHE A 242 -32.63 -14.61 -2.29
C PHE A 242 -32.85 -15.44 -3.54
N GLU A 243 -34.02 -16.04 -3.72
CA GLU A 243 -34.37 -16.82 -4.92
C GLU A 243 -34.32 -15.98 -6.19
N GLY A 244 -34.77 -14.71 -6.11
CA GLY A 244 -34.64 -13.76 -7.21
C GLY A 244 -33.21 -13.41 -7.52
N ALA A 245 -32.41 -13.16 -6.47
CA ALA A 245 -31.00 -12.82 -6.58
C ALA A 245 -30.14 -13.99 -7.14
N MET A 246 -30.40 -15.22 -6.73
CA MET A 246 -29.70 -16.40 -7.25
C MET A 246 -29.88 -16.60 -8.76
N LYS A 247 -31.01 -16.16 -9.33
CA LYS A 247 -31.26 -16.25 -10.78
C LYS A 247 -30.40 -15.30 -11.61
N ILE A 248 -29.93 -14.20 -11.01
CA ILE A 248 -29.11 -13.19 -11.68
C ILE A 248 -27.66 -13.21 -11.23
N GLU A 249 -27.35 -13.91 -10.14
CA GLU A 249 -25.98 -14.07 -9.66
C GLU A 249 -25.11 -14.72 -10.74
N GLY A 250 -23.91 -14.21 -10.96
CA GLY A 250 -22.96 -14.70 -11.96
C GLY A 250 -23.23 -14.23 -13.38
N SER A 251 -24.38 -13.60 -13.64
CA SER A 251 -24.68 -13.02 -14.95
C SER A 251 -23.79 -11.83 -15.27
N VAL A 252 -23.47 -11.62 -16.55
CA VAL A 252 -22.72 -10.45 -16.99
C VAL A 252 -23.56 -9.19 -16.82
N ARG A 253 -23.02 -8.19 -16.15
CA ARG A 253 -23.66 -6.90 -15.93
C ARG A 253 -23.19 -5.84 -16.93
N ASN A 254 -21.89 -5.70 -17.04
CA ASN A 254 -21.23 -4.73 -17.90
C ASN A 254 -20.03 -5.35 -18.60
N ILE A 255 -19.66 -4.77 -19.72
CA ILE A 255 -18.37 -4.97 -20.35
C ILE A 255 -17.42 -3.86 -19.92
N GLN A 256 -16.16 -4.20 -19.77
CA GLN A 256 -15.08 -3.29 -19.40
C GLN A 256 -13.87 -3.61 -20.26
N THR A 257 -12.96 -2.67 -20.42
CA THR A 257 -11.63 -2.94 -20.94
C THR A 257 -10.79 -3.58 -19.84
N HIS A 258 -10.11 -4.68 -20.17
CA HIS A 258 -9.16 -5.30 -19.23
C HIS A 258 -8.05 -4.31 -18.88
N ALA A 259 -7.68 -4.23 -17.60
CA ALA A 259 -6.76 -3.20 -17.12
C ALA A 259 -5.37 -3.25 -17.78
N ALA A 260 -4.90 -4.43 -18.18
CA ALA A 260 -3.55 -4.65 -18.67
C ALA A 260 -3.50 -5.30 -20.07
N GLY A 261 -4.39 -6.27 -20.34
CA GLY A 261 -4.27 -7.16 -21.50
C GLY A 261 -4.43 -6.48 -22.85
N VAL A 262 -3.42 -6.65 -23.68
CA VAL A 262 -3.37 -6.18 -25.08
C VAL A 262 -3.00 -7.36 -25.96
N ILE A 263 -3.66 -7.51 -27.10
CA ILE A 263 -3.33 -8.49 -28.13
C ILE A 263 -2.60 -7.77 -29.25
N ILE A 264 -1.52 -8.38 -29.74
CA ILE A 264 -0.85 -8.01 -30.99
C ILE A 264 -0.76 -9.28 -31.82
N SER A 265 -1.33 -9.27 -33.04
CA SER A 265 -1.43 -10.46 -33.90
C SER A 265 -0.64 -10.32 -35.19
N LYS A 266 -0.26 -11.47 -35.78
CA LYS A 266 0.38 -11.53 -37.08
C LYS A 266 -0.59 -11.07 -38.20
N ASP A 267 -1.82 -11.60 -38.17
CA ASP A 267 -2.87 -11.34 -39.16
C ASP A 267 -3.88 -10.32 -38.59
N PRO A 268 -4.64 -9.61 -39.43
CA PRO A 268 -5.73 -8.77 -38.95
C PRO A 268 -6.67 -9.52 -37.99
N LEU A 269 -6.96 -8.92 -36.84
CA LEU A 269 -7.70 -9.54 -35.77
C LEU A 269 -9.12 -9.95 -36.14
N ASP A 270 -9.78 -9.21 -37.04
CA ASP A 270 -11.13 -9.48 -37.51
C ASP A 270 -11.25 -10.80 -38.31
N ASN A 271 -10.13 -11.36 -38.78
CA ASN A 271 -10.09 -12.71 -39.38
C ASN A 271 -10.29 -13.84 -38.34
N SER A 272 -10.00 -13.56 -37.06
CA SER A 272 -9.94 -14.60 -36.03
C SER A 272 -10.85 -14.31 -34.84
N VAL A 273 -11.13 -13.03 -34.54
CA VAL A 273 -11.85 -12.59 -33.34
C VAL A 273 -12.80 -11.45 -33.68
N PRO A 274 -14.07 -11.49 -33.25
CA PRO A 274 -14.94 -10.34 -33.35
C PRO A 274 -14.40 -9.21 -32.47
N ILE A 275 -14.38 -8.00 -33.01
CA ILE A 275 -13.90 -6.79 -32.34
C ILE A 275 -15.01 -5.75 -32.23
N GLN A 276 -14.88 -4.82 -31.27
CA GLN A 276 -15.84 -3.73 -31.07
C GLN A 276 -15.12 -2.44 -30.62
N ARG A 277 -15.82 -1.33 -30.64
CA ARG A 277 -15.31 -0.07 -30.06
C ARG A 277 -15.26 -0.15 -28.54
N PRO A 278 -14.27 0.51 -27.89
CA PRO A 278 -14.21 0.61 -26.44
C PRO A 278 -15.50 1.26 -25.86
N PRO A 279 -15.87 0.95 -24.61
CA PRO A 279 -17.04 1.53 -23.95
C PRO A 279 -16.93 3.05 -23.73
N VAL A 280 -15.72 3.57 -23.61
CA VAL A 280 -15.45 5.01 -23.53
C VAL A 280 -15.00 5.47 -24.89
N SER A 281 -15.67 6.49 -25.44
CA SER A 281 -15.36 7.05 -26.75
C SER A 281 -14.02 7.78 -26.74
N ASP A 282 -12.96 7.06 -27.04
CA ASP A 282 -11.67 7.61 -27.46
C ASP A 282 -11.46 7.08 -28.89
N ASP A 283 -11.65 7.93 -29.86
CA ASP A 283 -11.62 7.52 -31.28
C ASP A 283 -10.24 7.01 -31.70
N ASP A 284 -9.19 7.34 -30.94
CA ASP A 284 -7.81 6.91 -31.20
C ASP A 284 -7.43 5.63 -30.41
N ALA A 285 -8.31 5.13 -29.55
CA ALA A 285 -8.01 3.92 -28.78
C ALA A 285 -8.12 2.65 -29.65
N PRO A 286 -7.23 1.65 -29.46
CA PRO A 286 -7.35 0.35 -30.11
C PRO A 286 -8.73 -0.30 -29.86
N PRO A 287 -9.25 -1.10 -30.81
CA PRO A 287 -10.50 -1.81 -30.64
C PRO A 287 -10.45 -2.77 -29.43
N LEU A 288 -11.62 -3.22 -28.99
CA LEU A 288 -11.79 -4.18 -27.92
C LEU A 288 -12.18 -5.53 -28.51
N THR A 289 -11.52 -6.64 -28.08
CA THR A 289 -11.95 -8.00 -28.46
C THR A 289 -13.31 -8.32 -27.83
N GLN A 290 -14.12 -9.16 -28.46
CA GLN A 290 -15.36 -9.65 -27.85
C GLN A 290 -15.19 -10.97 -27.10
N TYR A 291 -14.00 -11.57 -27.15
CA TYR A 291 -13.62 -12.74 -26.35
C TYR A 291 -12.71 -12.35 -25.20
N GLU A 292 -12.90 -13.03 -24.04
CA GLU A 292 -12.05 -12.88 -22.87
C GLU A 292 -10.73 -13.63 -23.04
N MET A 293 -9.77 -13.33 -22.15
CA MET A 293 -8.38 -13.75 -22.27
C MET A 293 -8.18 -15.27 -22.44
N PHE A 294 -9.01 -16.13 -21.84
CA PHE A 294 -8.86 -17.58 -21.97
C PHE A 294 -9.20 -18.07 -23.38
N ALA A 295 -10.32 -17.59 -23.94
CA ALA A 295 -10.71 -17.93 -25.29
C ALA A 295 -9.70 -17.40 -26.33
N LEU A 296 -9.12 -16.23 -26.11
CA LEU A 296 -8.07 -15.68 -26.97
C LEU A 296 -6.79 -16.53 -26.91
N ALA A 297 -6.41 -17.02 -25.73
CA ALA A 297 -5.27 -17.92 -25.58
C ALA A 297 -5.51 -19.27 -26.29
N ASP A 298 -6.72 -19.84 -26.17
CA ASP A 298 -7.11 -21.07 -26.89
C ASP A 298 -7.03 -20.91 -28.40
N LEU A 299 -7.30 -19.70 -28.92
CA LEU A 299 -7.15 -19.35 -30.33
C LEU A 299 -5.70 -19.08 -30.77
N GLY A 300 -4.74 -19.20 -29.85
CA GLY A 300 -3.32 -18.98 -30.12
C GLY A 300 -2.91 -17.49 -30.22
N LEU A 301 -3.75 -16.57 -29.78
CA LEU A 301 -3.43 -15.17 -29.70
C LEU A 301 -2.64 -14.86 -28.43
N LEU A 302 -1.55 -14.14 -28.59
CA LEU A 302 -0.67 -13.79 -27.50
C LEU A 302 -1.15 -12.54 -26.76
N LYS A 303 -1.44 -12.74 -25.48
CA LYS A 303 -1.70 -11.61 -24.55
C LYS A 303 -0.39 -10.99 -24.09
N MET A 304 -0.30 -9.69 -24.15
CA MET A 304 0.73 -8.89 -23.50
C MET A 304 0.10 -8.07 -22.37
N ASP A 305 0.67 -8.08 -21.19
CA ASP A 305 0.17 -7.31 -20.06
C ASP A 305 0.89 -5.97 -19.94
N PHE A 306 0.19 -4.89 -20.30
CA PHE A 306 0.63 -3.51 -20.18
C PHE A 306 -0.10 -2.85 -19.01
N LEU A 307 0.44 -2.96 -17.81
CA LEU A 307 -0.18 -2.41 -16.61
C LEU A 307 0.33 -1.01 -16.31
N GLY A 308 -0.54 -0.09 -15.89
CA GLY A 308 -0.14 1.20 -15.33
C GLY A 308 0.19 1.07 -13.85
N LEU A 309 1.36 1.55 -13.43
CA LEU A 309 1.81 1.56 -12.04
C LEU A 309 2.14 2.98 -11.58
N SER A 310 1.27 3.57 -10.75
CA SER A 310 1.39 4.95 -10.28
C SER A 310 2.67 5.22 -9.49
N ASN A 311 3.25 4.20 -8.84
CA ASN A 311 4.53 4.36 -8.15
C ASN A 311 5.70 4.66 -9.09
N LEU A 312 5.66 4.18 -10.34
CA LEU A 312 6.66 4.57 -11.35
C LEU A 312 6.50 6.03 -11.76
N THR A 313 5.26 6.51 -11.87
CA THR A 313 4.95 7.94 -12.08
C THR A 313 5.46 8.80 -10.92
N ILE A 314 5.23 8.38 -9.67
CA ILE A 314 5.75 9.07 -8.48
C ILE A 314 7.28 9.14 -8.51
N ILE A 315 7.96 8.05 -8.85
CA ILE A 315 9.43 8.01 -8.96
C ILE A 315 9.92 8.97 -10.04
N ASP A 316 9.36 8.92 -11.25
CA ASP A 316 9.73 9.80 -12.36
C ASP A 316 9.53 11.29 -12.02
N GLN A 317 8.35 11.62 -11.46
CA GLN A 317 8.05 12.99 -11.04
C GLN A 317 8.97 13.46 -9.90
N THR A 318 9.35 12.56 -8.99
CA THR A 318 10.31 12.85 -7.92
C THR A 318 11.69 13.18 -8.49
N ILE A 319 12.19 12.38 -9.43
CA ILE A 319 13.47 12.62 -10.12
C ILE A 319 13.45 13.97 -10.84
N LYS A 320 12.38 14.25 -11.59
CA LYS A 320 12.21 15.53 -12.29
C LYS A 320 12.16 16.72 -11.32
N MET A 321 11.52 16.56 -10.17
CA MET A 321 11.44 17.61 -9.15
C MET A 321 12.79 17.82 -8.46
N ILE A 322 13.55 16.76 -8.15
CA ILE A 322 14.93 16.84 -7.65
C ILE A 322 15.78 17.64 -8.64
N GLN A 323 15.76 17.25 -9.90
CA GLN A 323 16.52 17.98 -10.93
C GLN A 323 16.12 19.46 -11.02
N LYS A 324 14.81 19.76 -10.95
CA LYS A 324 14.31 21.14 -10.97
C LYS A 324 14.76 21.96 -9.77
N LYS A 325 14.77 21.37 -8.56
CA LYS A 325 15.03 22.08 -7.31
C LYS A 325 16.51 22.15 -6.93
N THR A 326 17.27 21.10 -7.23
CA THR A 326 18.68 20.96 -6.81
C THR A 326 19.67 21.00 -7.97
N GLY A 327 19.21 20.80 -9.22
CA GLY A 327 20.07 20.62 -10.39
C GLY A 327 20.69 19.22 -10.51
N GLU A 328 20.46 18.34 -9.53
CA GLU A 328 21.01 16.99 -9.49
C GLU A 328 20.23 16.05 -10.43
N PHE A 329 20.94 15.27 -11.23
CA PHE A 329 20.36 14.21 -12.05
C PHE A 329 20.52 12.86 -11.34
N ILE A 330 19.39 12.19 -11.09
CA ILE A 330 19.38 10.86 -10.47
C ILE A 330 19.19 9.80 -11.54
N ASP A 331 20.13 8.85 -11.59
CA ASP A 331 20.00 7.61 -12.33
C ASP A 331 19.58 6.49 -11.37
N LEU A 332 18.45 5.85 -11.63
CA LEU A 332 17.92 4.77 -10.80
C LEU A 332 18.86 3.57 -10.70
N ASP A 333 19.61 3.28 -11.78
CA ASP A 333 20.56 2.15 -11.81
C ASP A 333 21.82 2.44 -10.96
N ALA A 334 22.13 3.73 -10.73
CA ALA A 334 23.25 4.18 -9.91
C ALA A 334 22.91 4.33 -8.42
N ILE A 335 21.64 4.20 -8.01
CA ILE A 335 21.25 4.30 -6.60
C ILE A 335 21.91 3.17 -5.79
N PRO A 336 22.66 3.49 -4.69
CA PRO A 336 23.27 2.49 -3.83
C PRO A 336 22.20 1.58 -3.23
N LYS A 337 22.39 0.25 -3.31
CA LYS A 337 21.42 -0.73 -2.77
C LYS A 337 21.62 -1.02 -1.27
N ASP A 338 22.51 -0.28 -0.62
CA ASP A 338 22.92 -0.41 0.78
C ASP A 338 22.87 0.93 1.53
N ASP A 339 22.07 1.90 1.04
CA ASP A 339 21.96 3.21 1.67
C ASP A 339 21.42 3.12 3.10
N ALA A 340 22.26 3.53 4.08
CA ALA A 340 21.96 3.42 5.50
C ALA A 340 20.71 4.21 5.92
N LYS A 341 20.50 5.42 5.35
CA LYS A 341 19.33 6.24 5.67
C LYS A 341 18.03 5.58 5.23
N THR A 342 18.06 4.91 4.08
CA THR A 342 16.91 4.16 3.55
C THR A 342 16.54 3.02 4.47
N PHE A 343 17.51 2.20 4.92
CA PHE A 343 17.22 1.11 5.84
C PHE A 343 16.86 1.59 7.25
N GLU A 344 17.38 2.73 7.69
CA GLU A 344 16.95 3.35 8.94
C GLU A 344 15.47 3.79 8.87
N LEU A 345 15.05 4.47 7.79
CA LEU A 345 13.66 4.85 7.56
C LEU A 345 12.73 3.63 7.56
N LEU A 346 13.13 2.54 6.87
CA LEU A 346 12.39 1.28 6.87
C LEU A 346 12.30 0.68 8.27
N SER A 347 13.40 0.65 9.03
CA SER A 347 13.45 0.12 10.39
C SER A 347 12.61 0.92 11.38
N GLN A 348 12.41 2.22 11.14
CA GLN A 348 11.50 3.07 11.90
C GLN A 348 10.03 2.91 11.47
N ALA A 349 9.75 2.10 10.44
CA ALA A 349 8.42 1.91 9.83
C ALA A 349 7.76 3.22 9.34
N LYS A 350 8.55 4.23 8.96
CA LYS A 350 8.06 5.46 8.32
C LYS A 350 7.80 5.22 6.83
N THR A 351 6.91 4.25 6.55
CA THR A 351 6.72 3.67 5.21
C THR A 351 5.43 4.09 4.50
N SER A 352 4.72 5.13 4.96
CA SER A 352 3.62 5.72 4.21
C SER A 352 4.10 6.18 2.83
N GLY A 353 3.42 5.74 1.76
CA GLY A 353 3.81 5.98 0.37
C GLY A 353 5.01 5.17 -0.12
N VAL A 354 5.57 4.29 0.68
CA VAL A 354 6.60 3.34 0.25
C VAL A 354 5.93 2.11 -0.35
N PHE A 355 6.17 1.86 -1.62
CA PHE A 355 5.51 0.80 -2.38
C PHE A 355 5.58 -0.56 -1.67
N GLN A 356 4.43 -1.25 -1.57
CA GLN A 356 4.23 -2.55 -0.90
C GLN A 356 4.47 -2.57 0.62
N LEU A 357 4.95 -1.47 1.25
CA LEU A 357 5.35 -1.46 2.65
C LEU A 357 4.50 -0.53 3.54
N GLU A 358 3.39 0.00 3.02
CA GLU A 358 2.61 1.06 3.70
C GLU A 358 1.47 0.54 4.60
N SER A 359 1.00 -0.71 4.43
CA SER A 359 -0.08 -1.23 5.26
C SER A 359 0.31 -1.35 6.72
N SER A 360 -0.64 -1.18 7.65
CA SER A 360 -0.42 -1.22 9.09
C SER A 360 0.25 -2.52 9.57
N GLY A 361 -0.20 -3.66 9.05
CA GLY A 361 0.40 -4.95 9.37
C GLY A 361 1.83 -5.09 8.82
N MET A 362 2.09 -4.59 7.59
CA MET A 362 3.43 -4.59 7.03
C MET A 362 4.37 -3.66 7.82
N LYS A 363 3.91 -2.46 8.22
CA LYS A 363 4.68 -1.53 9.05
C LYS A 363 5.16 -2.18 10.35
N ARG A 364 4.29 -2.97 11.01
CA ARG A 364 4.66 -3.71 12.21
C ARG A 364 5.82 -4.68 11.95
N TYR A 365 5.67 -5.55 10.94
CA TYR A 365 6.70 -6.55 10.63
C TYR A 365 8.01 -5.95 10.11
N ILE A 366 7.96 -4.88 9.33
CA ILE A 366 9.17 -4.18 8.86
C ILE A 366 9.94 -3.56 10.04
N LYS A 367 9.22 -3.03 11.04
CA LYS A 367 9.83 -2.49 12.27
C LYS A 367 10.57 -3.58 13.07
N GLU A 368 9.95 -4.77 13.19
CA GLU A 368 10.55 -5.92 13.86
C GLU A 368 11.72 -6.51 13.05
N LEU A 369 11.55 -6.61 11.72
CA LEU A 369 12.56 -7.15 10.81
C LEU A 369 13.84 -6.32 10.78
N LYS A 370 13.75 -4.99 10.86
CA LYS A 370 14.87 -4.05 10.68
C LYS A 370 15.69 -4.42 9.45
N PRO A 371 15.13 -4.28 8.25
CA PRO A 371 15.77 -4.75 7.02
C PRO A 371 17.13 -4.10 6.83
N THR A 372 18.09 -4.88 6.35
CA THR A 372 19.47 -4.45 6.07
C THR A 372 19.84 -4.64 4.60
N SER A 373 18.97 -5.24 3.83
CA SER A 373 19.15 -5.50 2.40
C SER A 373 17.82 -5.47 1.64
N VAL A 374 17.89 -5.29 0.33
CA VAL A 374 16.73 -5.41 -0.55
C VAL A 374 16.15 -6.83 -0.51
N ASN A 375 16.98 -7.85 -0.25
CA ASN A 375 16.52 -9.23 -0.13
C ASN A 375 15.60 -9.44 1.08
N ASP A 376 15.84 -8.76 2.20
CA ASP A 376 14.94 -8.77 3.35
C ASP A 376 13.57 -8.20 3.00
N VAL A 377 13.55 -7.10 2.24
CA VAL A 377 12.31 -6.49 1.75
C VAL A 377 11.59 -7.44 0.80
N SER A 378 12.31 -8.07 -0.12
CA SER A 378 11.77 -9.07 -1.05
C SER A 378 11.15 -10.25 -0.32
N ALA A 379 11.85 -10.80 0.69
CA ALA A 379 11.33 -11.89 1.49
C ALA A 379 10.07 -11.49 2.26
N MET A 380 10.01 -10.28 2.81
CA MET A 380 8.84 -9.79 3.52
C MET A 380 7.62 -9.62 2.59
N ILE A 381 7.80 -9.07 1.38
CA ILE A 381 6.75 -8.99 0.35
C ILE A 381 6.23 -10.39 0.01
N ALA A 382 7.12 -11.38 -0.04
CA ALA A 382 6.75 -12.77 -0.33
C ALA A 382 5.99 -13.44 0.81
N LEU A 383 6.35 -13.15 2.06
CA LEU A 383 5.79 -13.78 3.26
C LEU A 383 4.49 -13.12 3.73
N TYR A 384 4.31 -11.81 3.51
CA TYR A 384 3.15 -11.08 4.01
C TYR A 384 1.89 -11.36 3.17
N ARG A 385 1.37 -12.58 3.30
CA ARG A 385 0.16 -13.10 2.63
C ARG A 385 -0.49 -14.17 3.50
N PRO A 386 -1.81 -14.37 3.41
CA PRO A 386 -2.48 -15.49 4.09
C PRO A 386 -1.79 -16.82 3.77
N GLY A 387 -1.49 -17.59 4.81
CA GLY A 387 -0.67 -18.80 4.75
C GLY A 387 0.78 -18.55 5.19
N PRO A 388 1.65 -17.99 4.33
CA PRO A 388 3.06 -17.79 4.67
C PRO A 388 3.33 -16.82 5.85
N MET A 389 2.36 -15.99 6.24
CA MET A 389 2.50 -15.04 7.36
C MET A 389 2.86 -15.72 8.68
N GLU A 390 2.48 -16.96 8.91
CA GLU A 390 2.83 -17.73 10.11
C GLU A 390 4.35 -17.94 10.27
N HIS A 391 5.12 -17.85 9.19
CA HIS A 391 6.56 -18.02 9.20
C HIS A 391 7.34 -16.71 9.40
N ILE A 392 6.66 -15.54 9.43
CA ILE A 392 7.32 -14.24 9.53
C ILE A 392 8.10 -14.11 10.84
N SER A 393 7.50 -14.51 11.97
CA SER A 393 8.19 -14.44 13.27
C SER A 393 9.45 -15.32 13.29
N THR A 394 9.37 -16.55 12.76
CA THR A 394 10.55 -17.42 12.64
C THR A 394 11.62 -16.83 11.74
N PHE A 395 11.22 -16.20 10.62
CA PHE A 395 12.14 -15.51 9.71
C PHE A 395 12.88 -14.36 10.41
N ILE A 396 12.16 -13.52 11.15
CA ILE A 396 12.71 -12.40 11.90
C ILE A 396 13.66 -12.90 12.99
N ASP A 397 13.25 -13.89 13.79
CA ASP A 397 14.06 -14.43 14.86
C ASP A 397 15.32 -15.13 14.36
N SER A 398 15.24 -15.85 13.24
CA SER A 398 16.42 -16.44 12.57
C SER A 398 17.36 -15.37 12.05
N LYS A 399 16.84 -14.29 11.44
CA LYS A 399 17.65 -13.15 10.99
C LYS A 399 18.43 -12.51 12.15
N HIS A 400 17.76 -12.31 13.28
CA HIS A 400 18.37 -11.69 14.46
C HIS A 400 19.22 -12.65 15.32
N GLY A 401 19.35 -13.91 14.90
CA GLY A 401 20.15 -14.90 15.63
C GLY A 401 19.52 -15.43 16.91
N LYS A 402 18.25 -15.10 17.20
CA LYS A 402 17.51 -15.62 18.37
C LYS A 402 17.24 -17.12 18.21
N ILE A 403 17.04 -17.57 16.98
CA ILE A 403 16.87 -18.98 16.63
C ILE A 403 18.03 -19.39 15.71
N PRO A 404 18.72 -20.53 16.00
CA PRO A 404 19.83 -21.00 15.16
C PRO A 404 19.30 -21.42 13.78
N ILE A 405 19.92 -20.93 12.72
CA ILE A 405 19.60 -21.34 11.35
C ILE A 405 19.94 -22.83 11.19
N LYS A 406 18.96 -23.61 10.75
CA LYS A 406 19.11 -25.05 10.53
C LYS A 406 18.88 -25.36 9.08
N TYR A 407 19.80 -26.11 8.48
CA TYR A 407 19.63 -26.65 7.15
C TYR A 407 19.38 -28.16 7.26
N PRO A 408 18.40 -28.75 6.54
CA PRO A 408 18.18 -30.20 6.52
C PRO A 408 19.40 -31.00 6.07
N HIS A 409 20.18 -30.42 5.14
CA HIS A 409 21.46 -30.95 4.69
C HIS A 409 22.42 -29.79 4.31
N PRO A 410 23.74 -29.93 4.46
CA PRO A 410 24.71 -28.88 4.11
C PRO A 410 24.62 -28.42 2.64
N SER A 411 24.25 -29.29 1.69
CA SER A 411 24.07 -28.92 0.28
C SER A 411 22.97 -27.87 0.05
N LEU A 412 22.04 -27.70 1.01
CA LEU A 412 20.94 -26.74 0.94
C LEU A 412 21.30 -25.38 1.53
N GLU A 413 22.48 -25.23 2.14
CA GLU A 413 22.89 -23.95 2.73
C GLU A 413 22.88 -22.82 1.70
N ASN A 414 23.50 -23.01 0.53
CA ASN A 414 23.56 -22.00 -0.51
C ASN A 414 22.20 -21.57 -1.04
N ILE A 415 21.21 -22.49 -1.01
CA ILE A 415 19.84 -22.24 -1.48
C ILE A 415 19.02 -21.47 -0.44
N LEU A 416 19.20 -21.79 0.86
CA LEU A 416 18.37 -21.31 1.94
C LEU A 416 19.00 -20.19 2.76
N LYS A 417 20.29 -19.87 2.55
CA LYS A 417 21.04 -18.89 3.34
C LYS A 417 20.42 -17.49 3.29
N GLU A 418 19.98 -17.04 2.12
CA GLU A 418 19.39 -15.72 1.94
C GLU A 418 18.02 -15.55 2.65
N THR A 419 17.38 -16.66 3.00
CA THR A 419 16.09 -16.71 3.69
C THR A 419 16.18 -17.35 5.08
N TYR A 420 17.38 -17.32 5.64
CA TYR A 420 17.67 -17.79 7.01
C TYR A 420 17.17 -19.21 7.31
N GLY A 421 17.26 -20.12 6.31
CA GLY A 421 16.88 -21.52 6.45
C GLY A 421 15.40 -21.82 6.15
N ILE A 422 14.60 -20.82 5.80
CA ILE A 422 13.17 -20.96 5.53
C ILE A 422 12.93 -21.00 4.02
N ILE A 423 12.05 -21.87 3.54
CA ILE A 423 11.59 -21.86 2.15
C ILE A 423 10.58 -20.72 1.99
N VAL A 424 10.93 -19.71 1.19
CA VAL A 424 10.08 -18.56 0.85
C VAL A 424 9.68 -18.60 -0.62
N TYR A 425 10.61 -19.00 -1.48
CA TYR A 425 10.49 -18.86 -2.92
C TYR A 425 10.28 -20.20 -3.63
N GLN A 426 9.52 -20.13 -4.72
CA GLN A 426 9.32 -21.29 -5.60
C GLN A 426 10.63 -21.76 -6.22
N ASP A 427 11.49 -20.82 -6.55
CA ASP A 427 12.85 -21.09 -7.07
C ASP A 427 13.66 -21.97 -6.11
N GLN A 428 13.54 -21.74 -4.80
CA GLN A 428 14.19 -22.59 -3.79
C GLN A 428 13.65 -24.04 -3.82
N VAL A 429 12.34 -24.23 -4.03
CA VAL A 429 11.75 -25.57 -4.17
C VAL A 429 12.35 -26.32 -5.36
N LEU A 430 12.52 -25.62 -6.51
CA LEU A 430 13.13 -26.22 -7.70
C LEU A 430 14.59 -26.62 -7.43
N LEU A 431 15.38 -25.70 -6.89
CA LEU A 431 16.80 -25.94 -6.58
C LEU A 431 17.00 -27.04 -5.53
N ILE A 432 16.10 -27.14 -4.54
CA ILE A 432 16.12 -28.22 -3.56
C ILE A 432 15.83 -29.55 -4.23
N ALA A 433 14.80 -29.64 -5.10
CA ALA A 433 14.49 -30.87 -5.84
C ALA A 433 15.65 -31.29 -6.76
N GLN A 434 16.30 -30.35 -7.43
CA GLN A 434 17.50 -30.58 -8.21
C GLN A 434 18.64 -31.10 -7.33
N SER A 435 18.96 -30.43 -6.24
CA SER A 435 20.11 -30.75 -5.38
C SER A 435 19.98 -32.09 -4.66
N ILE A 436 18.78 -32.43 -4.22
CA ILE A 436 18.52 -33.65 -3.40
C ILE A 436 18.07 -34.82 -4.27
N ALA A 437 17.11 -34.63 -5.18
CA ALA A 437 16.53 -35.69 -5.96
C ALA A 437 17.05 -35.79 -7.41
N GLY A 438 18.03 -34.92 -7.80
CA GLY A 438 18.64 -34.97 -9.12
C GLY A 438 17.71 -34.55 -10.27
N TYR A 439 16.61 -33.84 -9.99
CA TYR A 439 15.68 -33.39 -11.01
C TYR A 439 16.34 -32.38 -11.96
N SER A 440 15.95 -32.40 -13.23
CA SER A 440 16.15 -31.24 -14.08
C SER A 440 15.31 -30.08 -13.56
N LEU A 441 15.67 -28.83 -13.88
CA LEU A 441 14.88 -27.68 -13.46
C LEU A 441 13.48 -27.69 -14.09
N GLY A 442 13.36 -28.26 -15.30
CA GLY A 442 12.07 -28.48 -15.97
C GLY A 442 11.17 -29.46 -15.20
N ASP A 443 11.75 -30.62 -14.82
CA ASP A 443 11.06 -31.62 -14.00
C ASP A 443 10.67 -31.05 -12.63
N ALA A 444 11.55 -30.29 -12.02
CA ALA A 444 11.32 -29.64 -10.73
C ALA A 444 10.14 -28.65 -10.80
N ASP A 445 9.95 -27.90 -11.91
CA ASP A 445 8.77 -27.03 -12.06
C ASP A 445 7.47 -27.84 -12.21
N ARG A 446 7.52 -28.95 -12.94
CA ARG A 446 6.37 -29.88 -13.01
C ARG A 446 6.03 -30.46 -11.64
N PHE A 447 7.04 -30.93 -10.91
CA PHE A 447 6.91 -31.42 -9.53
C PHE A 447 6.25 -30.37 -8.63
N ARG A 448 6.75 -29.15 -8.61
CA ARG A 448 6.18 -28.05 -7.83
C ARG A 448 4.71 -27.78 -8.18
N LYS A 449 4.37 -27.77 -9.49
CA LYS A 449 2.98 -27.55 -9.93
C LYS A 449 2.06 -28.69 -9.50
N ALA A 450 2.52 -29.92 -9.59
CA ALA A 450 1.78 -31.10 -9.16
C ALA A 450 1.48 -31.04 -7.66
N MET A 451 2.50 -30.74 -6.86
CA MET A 451 2.38 -30.51 -5.41
C MET A 451 1.40 -29.39 -5.07
N GLY A 452 1.43 -28.30 -5.83
CA GLY A 452 0.54 -27.14 -5.64
C GLY A 452 -0.95 -27.43 -5.87
N LYS A 453 -1.28 -28.41 -6.71
CA LYS A 453 -2.67 -28.84 -6.96
C LYS A 453 -3.28 -29.64 -5.79
N LYS A 454 -2.45 -30.19 -4.90
CA LYS A 454 -2.85 -30.95 -3.69
C LYS A 454 -3.80 -32.12 -3.98
N ILE A 455 -3.64 -32.76 -5.11
CA ILE A 455 -4.39 -34.00 -5.47
C ILE A 455 -3.68 -35.16 -4.80
N PRO A 456 -4.34 -35.94 -3.89
CA PRO A 456 -3.65 -36.97 -3.08
C PRO A 456 -2.92 -38.02 -3.88
N GLU A 457 -3.50 -38.51 -4.98
CA GLU A 457 -2.91 -39.54 -5.82
C GLU A 457 -1.63 -39.02 -6.51
N VAL A 458 -1.68 -37.79 -7.03
CA VAL A 458 -0.52 -37.13 -7.68
C VAL A 458 0.57 -36.85 -6.66
N MET A 459 0.19 -36.41 -5.45
CA MET A 459 1.13 -36.17 -4.36
C MET A 459 1.90 -37.42 -3.95
N LEU A 460 1.22 -38.56 -3.88
CA LEU A 460 1.87 -39.85 -3.54
C LEU A 460 2.84 -40.28 -4.64
N GLU A 461 2.43 -40.18 -5.89
CA GLU A 461 3.27 -40.53 -7.05
C GLU A 461 4.54 -39.63 -7.10
N GLU A 462 4.39 -38.33 -6.89
CA GLU A 462 5.51 -37.42 -6.88
C GLU A 462 6.43 -37.62 -5.66
N LYS A 463 5.88 -38.01 -4.50
CA LYS A 463 6.68 -38.41 -3.33
C LYS A 463 7.56 -39.62 -3.63
N ASP A 464 6.99 -40.68 -4.24
CA ASP A 464 7.75 -41.88 -4.57
C ASP A 464 8.86 -41.57 -5.59
N LYS A 465 8.59 -40.76 -6.61
CA LYS A 465 9.60 -40.29 -7.57
C LYS A 465 10.70 -39.50 -6.90
N PHE A 466 10.33 -38.57 -6.02
CA PHE A 466 11.29 -37.73 -5.29
C PHE A 466 12.22 -38.58 -4.40
N LEU A 467 11.66 -39.53 -3.67
CA LEU A 467 12.40 -40.46 -2.83
C LEU A 467 13.34 -41.36 -3.64
N GLN A 468 12.88 -41.87 -4.76
CA GLN A 468 13.74 -42.66 -5.64
C GLN A 468 14.86 -41.85 -6.23
N GLY A 469 14.56 -40.63 -6.72
CA GLY A 469 15.58 -39.68 -7.21
C GLY A 469 16.60 -39.28 -6.13
N THR A 470 16.19 -39.17 -4.88
CA THR A 470 17.09 -38.90 -3.72
C THR A 470 18.08 -40.06 -3.57
N ILE A 471 17.63 -41.31 -3.64
CA ILE A 471 18.50 -42.50 -3.52
C ILE A 471 19.46 -42.59 -4.72
N ASP A 472 18.96 -42.37 -5.92
CA ASP A 472 19.73 -42.39 -7.16
C ASP A 472 20.80 -41.31 -7.19
N ASN A 473 20.54 -40.16 -6.54
CA ASN A 473 21.49 -39.05 -6.37
C ASN A 473 22.49 -39.23 -5.20
N GLY A 474 22.42 -40.44 -4.55
CA GLY A 474 23.42 -40.84 -3.54
C GLY A 474 23.11 -40.40 -2.10
N PHE A 475 21.90 -39.95 -1.80
CA PHE A 475 21.46 -39.58 -0.45
C PHE A 475 20.60 -40.66 0.21
N ASP A 476 20.50 -40.58 1.54
CA ASP A 476 19.66 -41.51 2.29
C ASP A 476 18.17 -41.22 2.10
N LYS A 477 17.34 -42.28 2.08
CA LYS A 477 15.89 -42.16 1.96
C LYS A 477 15.30 -41.30 3.10
N GLU A 478 15.84 -41.36 4.32
CA GLU A 478 15.39 -40.57 5.47
C GLU A 478 15.57 -39.07 5.23
N LEU A 479 16.66 -38.67 4.57
CA LEU A 479 16.85 -37.28 4.15
C LEU A 479 15.79 -36.86 3.14
N GLY A 480 15.51 -37.73 2.14
CA GLY A 480 14.47 -37.48 1.14
C GLY A 480 13.09 -37.28 1.78
N GLU A 481 12.71 -38.11 2.74
CA GLU A 481 11.45 -37.97 3.48
C GLU A 481 11.38 -36.64 4.22
N LYS A 482 12.41 -36.26 4.99
CA LYS A 482 12.48 -34.98 5.71
C LYS A 482 12.41 -33.77 4.79
N VAL A 483 13.09 -33.82 3.65
CA VAL A 483 13.10 -32.69 2.69
C VAL A 483 11.75 -32.61 1.98
N PHE A 484 11.13 -33.73 1.62
CA PHE A 484 9.80 -33.76 1.02
C PHE A 484 8.76 -33.16 1.97
N GLU A 485 8.76 -33.57 3.24
CA GLU A 485 7.87 -33.02 4.28
C GLU A 485 8.09 -31.53 4.49
N LEU A 486 9.33 -31.05 4.31
CA LEU A 486 9.64 -29.62 4.37
C LEU A 486 9.09 -28.87 3.14
N ILE A 487 9.12 -29.44 1.94
CA ILE A 487 8.67 -28.80 0.69
C ILE A 487 7.13 -28.80 0.59
N GLU A 488 6.48 -29.89 1.04
CA GLU A 488 5.05 -30.15 0.82
C GLU A 488 4.16 -28.95 1.22
N PRO A 489 4.27 -28.34 2.40
CA PRO A 489 3.48 -27.18 2.77
C PRO A 489 3.73 -25.98 1.84
N PHE A 490 4.99 -25.77 1.44
CA PHE A 490 5.42 -24.59 0.70
C PHE A 490 5.17 -24.67 -0.79
N ALA A 491 5.02 -25.87 -1.38
CA ALA A 491 4.78 -26.04 -2.82
C ALA A 491 3.55 -25.28 -3.33
N GLY A 492 2.51 -25.14 -2.46
CA GLY A 492 1.31 -24.35 -2.74
C GLY A 492 1.37 -22.87 -2.32
N TYR A 493 2.32 -22.50 -1.48
CA TYR A 493 2.41 -21.14 -0.90
C TYR A 493 3.68 -20.37 -1.25
N ALA A 494 4.72 -21.05 -1.72
CA ALA A 494 5.96 -20.39 -2.11
C ALA A 494 5.72 -19.30 -3.17
N PHE A 495 6.49 -18.22 -3.07
CA PHE A 495 6.30 -17.03 -3.92
C PHE A 495 7.24 -17.03 -5.12
N ASN A 496 6.87 -16.33 -6.17
CA ASN A 496 7.74 -16.07 -7.30
C ASN A 496 8.85 -15.10 -6.90
N LYS A 497 10.11 -15.57 -6.80
CA LYS A 497 11.26 -14.77 -6.40
C LYS A 497 11.48 -13.60 -7.35
N ALA A 498 11.43 -13.85 -8.65
CA ALA A 498 11.61 -12.83 -9.67
C ALA A 498 10.62 -11.66 -9.51
N HIS A 499 9.34 -11.96 -9.22
CA HIS A 499 8.33 -10.94 -8.95
C HIS A 499 8.65 -10.14 -7.66
N SER A 500 8.98 -10.82 -6.57
CA SER A 500 9.23 -10.12 -5.29
C SER A 500 10.50 -9.27 -5.31
N VAL A 501 11.55 -9.70 -6.01
CA VAL A 501 12.78 -8.91 -6.18
C VAL A 501 12.50 -7.65 -7.00
N SER A 502 11.74 -7.78 -8.10
CA SER A 502 11.35 -6.64 -8.92
C SER A 502 10.57 -5.60 -8.12
N TYR A 503 9.58 -6.04 -7.35
CA TYR A 503 8.75 -5.18 -6.51
C TYR A 503 9.50 -4.61 -5.29
N ALA A 504 10.43 -5.38 -4.73
CA ALA A 504 11.29 -4.89 -3.67
C ALA A 504 12.21 -3.76 -4.14
N MET A 505 12.64 -3.77 -5.40
CA MET A 505 13.42 -2.66 -5.97
C MET A 505 12.59 -1.37 -6.05
N ILE A 506 11.33 -1.44 -6.50
CA ILE A 506 10.44 -0.27 -6.51
C ILE A 506 10.20 0.22 -5.07
N GLY A 507 9.95 -0.70 -4.14
CA GLY A 507 9.82 -0.40 -2.72
C GLY A 507 11.08 0.29 -2.17
N TYR A 508 12.25 -0.19 -2.54
CA TYR A 508 13.53 0.40 -2.15
C TYR A 508 13.74 1.80 -2.76
N TRP A 509 13.44 2.00 -4.04
CA TRP A 509 13.56 3.33 -4.67
C TRP A 509 12.61 4.35 -4.02
N THR A 510 11.37 3.98 -3.77
CA THR A 510 10.43 4.88 -3.07
C THR A 510 10.88 5.19 -1.65
N ALA A 511 11.46 4.22 -0.93
CA ALA A 511 12.04 4.44 0.39
C ALA A 511 13.29 5.32 0.32
N TYR A 512 14.16 5.12 -0.69
CA TYR A 512 15.35 5.93 -0.92
C TYR A 512 15.02 7.41 -1.14
N PHE A 513 14.06 7.68 -2.03
CA PHE A 513 13.63 9.07 -2.26
C PHE A 513 13.01 9.67 -1.00
N LYS A 514 12.21 8.92 -0.28
CA LYS A 514 11.63 9.40 0.98
C LYS A 514 12.70 9.68 2.05
N ALA A 515 13.76 8.87 2.12
CA ALA A 515 14.83 9.04 3.11
C ALA A 515 15.79 10.18 2.76
N ASN A 516 16.11 10.37 1.48
CA ASN A 516 17.14 11.30 1.04
C ASN A 516 16.58 12.65 0.54
N TYR A 517 15.34 12.67 0.02
CA TYR A 517 14.64 13.86 -0.49
C TYR A 517 13.20 13.92 0.06
N PRO A 518 13.02 13.90 1.40
CA PRO A 518 11.72 13.67 2.01
C PRO A 518 10.68 14.72 1.63
N GLU A 519 11.02 16.01 1.61
CA GLU A 519 10.09 17.10 1.26
C GLU A 519 9.66 17.01 -0.21
N ILE A 520 10.56 16.60 -1.10
CA ILE A 520 10.26 16.45 -2.53
C ILE A 520 9.38 15.22 -2.74
N PHE A 521 9.76 14.07 -2.17
CA PHE A 521 8.99 12.83 -2.30
C PHE A 521 7.57 12.99 -1.74
N MET A 522 7.44 13.57 -0.54
CA MET A 522 6.14 13.79 0.09
C MET A 522 5.27 14.77 -0.72
N SER A 523 5.84 15.81 -1.31
CA SER A 523 5.07 16.74 -2.15
C SER A 523 4.51 16.06 -3.40
N ILE A 524 5.29 15.19 -4.05
CA ILE A 524 4.86 14.40 -5.22
C ILE A 524 3.81 13.35 -4.82
N LEU A 525 3.99 12.71 -3.67
CA LEU A 525 3.02 11.75 -3.14
C LEU A 525 1.67 12.42 -2.84
N MET A 526 1.68 13.60 -2.20
CA MET A 526 0.50 14.40 -1.94
C MET A 526 -0.16 14.86 -3.25
N LYS A 527 0.61 15.30 -4.24
CA LYS A 527 0.11 15.65 -5.58
C LYS A 527 -0.67 14.50 -6.21
N ASN A 528 -0.09 13.29 -6.23
CA ASN A 528 -0.71 12.10 -6.81
C ASN A 528 -1.85 11.51 -5.95
N SER A 529 -2.09 12.07 -4.77
CA SER A 529 -3.18 11.70 -3.87
C SER A 529 -4.18 12.85 -3.67
N ALA A 530 -4.15 13.90 -4.52
CA ALA A 530 -4.91 15.14 -4.31
C ALA A 530 -6.44 14.93 -4.26
N ASP A 531 -6.95 13.90 -4.94
CA ASP A 531 -8.37 13.56 -4.96
C ASP A 531 -8.83 12.82 -3.69
N ASP A 532 -7.90 12.25 -2.94
CA ASP A 532 -8.16 11.52 -1.68
C ASP A 532 -7.79 12.39 -0.48
N LYS A 533 -8.80 13.05 0.10
CA LYS A 533 -8.60 14.01 1.22
C LYS A 533 -8.16 13.31 2.52
N GLU A 534 -8.59 12.09 2.74
CA GLU A 534 -8.17 11.30 3.91
C GLU A 534 -6.69 10.93 3.81
N LYS A 535 -6.28 10.48 2.64
CA LYS A 535 -4.87 10.19 2.38
C LYS A 535 -4.00 11.44 2.50
N ILE A 536 -4.45 12.60 1.99
CA ILE A 536 -3.75 13.89 2.17
C ILE A 536 -3.56 14.20 3.65
N SER A 537 -4.60 14.07 4.47
CA SER A 537 -4.52 14.31 5.90
C SER A 537 -3.51 13.38 6.59
N SER A 538 -3.54 12.08 6.26
CA SER A 538 -2.56 11.11 6.75
C SER A 538 -1.12 11.45 6.34
N LEU A 539 -0.92 11.91 5.10
CA LEU A 539 0.39 12.30 4.60
C LEU A 539 0.91 13.59 5.27
N ILE A 540 0.03 14.53 5.62
CA ILE A 540 0.39 15.72 6.39
C ILE A 540 0.87 15.34 7.80
N ALA A 541 0.18 14.39 8.45
CA ALA A 541 0.64 13.86 9.74
C ALA A 541 2.02 13.17 9.63
N GLU A 542 2.24 12.39 8.56
CA GLU A 542 3.56 11.79 8.28
C GLU A 542 4.63 12.86 8.06
N CYS A 543 4.33 13.95 7.31
CA CYS A 543 5.24 15.10 7.12
C CYS A 543 5.66 15.71 8.46
N SER A 544 4.71 15.96 9.37
CA SER A 544 4.99 16.46 10.71
C SER A 544 5.95 15.56 11.49
N SER A 545 5.78 14.22 11.39
CA SER A 545 6.68 13.24 12.03
C SER A 545 8.10 13.21 11.44
N MET A 546 8.30 13.85 10.29
CA MET A 546 9.56 13.96 9.55
C MET A 546 10.14 15.39 9.56
N ASP A 547 9.61 16.27 10.43
CA ASP A 547 9.99 17.68 10.51
C ASP A 547 9.80 18.45 9.20
N ILE A 548 8.73 18.11 8.44
CA ILE A 548 8.33 18.80 7.22
C ILE A 548 7.03 19.56 7.51
N PHE A 549 7.03 20.85 7.30
CA PHE A 549 5.92 21.75 7.61
C PHE A 549 5.09 22.03 6.35
N ILE A 550 3.77 21.93 6.48
CA ILE A 550 2.85 22.25 5.38
C ILE A 550 2.37 23.69 5.57
N THR A 551 2.55 24.52 4.56
CA THR A 551 2.03 25.88 4.57
C THR A 551 0.66 25.96 3.88
N ARG A 552 -0.21 26.84 4.44
CA ARG A 552 -1.54 27.06 3.86
C ARG A 552 -1.48 27.60 2.43
N PRO A 553 -2.52 27.38 1.61
CA PRO A 553 -2.61 27.96 0.29
C PRO A 553 -2.50 29.48 0.33
N ASN A 554 -1.77 30.03 -0.64
CA ASN A 554 -1.60 31.48 -0.75
C ASN A 554 -1.46 31.87 -2.23
N ILE A 555 -2.28 32.79 -2.73
CA ILE A 555 -2.28 33.17 -4.15
C ILE A 555 -0.95 33.78 -4.61
N ASN A 556 -0.16 34.33 -3.69
CA ASN A 556 1.12 34.93 -3.97
C ASN A 556 2.34 34.02 -3.80
N LYS A 557 2.18 32.86 -3.13
CA LYS A 557 3.29 31.97 -2.78
C LYS A 557 3.10 30.54 -3.33
N SER A 558 1.86 30.04 -3.34
CA SER A 558 1.60 28.66 -3.72
C SER A 558 1.65 28.45 -5.24
N GLU A 559 2.16 27.32 -5.65
CA GLU A 559 2.10 26.83 -7.01
C GLU A 559 0.75 26.10 -7.28
N VAL A 560 0.56 25.60 -8.49
CA VAL A 560 -0.64 24.84 -8.85
C VAL A 560 -0.69 23.52 -8.05
N ASP A 561 0.44 22.83 -7.97
CA ASP A 561 0.63 21.59 -7.22
C ASP A 561 1.34 21.87 -5.88
N PHE A 562 1.44 20.85 -5.03
CA PHE A 562 2.27 20.89 -3.83
C PHE A 562 3.73 21.18 -4.20
N ASP A 563 4.31 22.24 -3.66
CA ASP A 563 5.66 22.68 -4.00
C ASP A 563 6.59 22.65 -2.77
N PRO A 564 7.65 21.84 -2.78
CA PRO A 564 8.62 21.75 -1.69
C PRO A 564 9.61 22.89 -1.74
N TYR A 565 9.97 23.43 -0.57
CA TYR A 565 11.02 24.43 -0.44
C TYR A 565 11.73 24.36 0.92
N LEU A 566 12.92 24.94 0.99
CA LEU A 566 13.66 25.13 2.22
C LEU A 566 13.64 26.60 2.58
N ASP A 567 13.50 26.94 3.86
CA ASP A 567 13.70 28.31 4.33
C ASP A 567 15.19 28.65 4.48
N GLU A 568 15.50 29.88 4.85
CA GLU A 568 16.87 30.36 5.05
C GLU A 568 17.65 29.58 6.13
N SER A 569 16.96 28.91 7.04
CA SER A 569 17.54 28.07 8.09
C SER A 569 17.76 26.63 7.66
N GLY A 570 17.29 26.25 6.46
CA GLY A 570 17.30 24.89 5.95
C GLY A 570 16.15 24.01 6.44
N LYS A 571 15.13 24.60 7.07
CA LYS A 571 13.93 23.89 7.51
C LYS A 571 13.04 23.57 6.31
N LYS A 572 12.42 22.40 6.33
CA LYS A 572 11.68 21.81 5.21
C LYS A 572 10.22 22.22 5.23
N TYR A 573 9.74 22.71 4.10
CA TYR A 573 8.35 23.12 3.91
C TYR A 573 7.78 22.54 2.62
N ILE A 574 6.46 22.32 2.60
CA ILE A 574 5.68 22.05 1.40
C ILE A 574 4.52 23.04 1.37
N SER A 575 4.47 23.85 0.32
CA SER A 575 3.34 24.76 0.08
C SER A 575 2.14 23.97 -0.45
N TYR A 576 0.96 24.16 0.13
CA TYR A 576 -0.27 23.53 -0.35
C TYR A 576 -0.63 24.09 -1.73
N GLY A 577 -0.87 23.20 -2.73
CA GLY A 577 -1.13 23.59 -4.10
C GLY A 577 -2.52 24.19 -4.31
N LEU A 578 -2.62 25.25 -5.09
CA LEU A 578 -3.91 25.92 -5.37
C LEU A 578 -4.85 25.03 -6.20
N GLY A 579 -4.31 24.26 -7.14
CA GLY A 579 -5.08 23.35 -8.02
C GLY A 579 -5.49 22.05 -7.38
N THR A 580 -5.02 21.77 -6.15
CA THR A 580 -5.34 20.54 -5.42
C THR A 580 -6.49 20.75 -4.42
N ILE A 581 -6.99 21.98 -4.29
CA ILE A 581 -8.17 22.31 -3.48
C ILE A 581 -9.42 21.76 -4.18
N LYS A 582 -10.30 21.13 -3.41
CA LYS A 582 -11.55 20.55 -3.92
C LYS A 582 -12.39 21.58 -4.68
N ASN A 583 -13.01 21.18 -5.78
CA ASN A 583 -13.83 22.02 -6.66
C ASN A 583 -13.06 23.10 -7.45
N ILE A 584 -11.74 23.08 -7.46
CA ILE A 584 -10.92 24.00 -8.24
C ILE A 584 -10.31 23.29 -9.45
N SER A 585 -10.40 23.92 -10.61
CA SER A 585 -9.72 23.43 -11.82
C SER A 585 -8.23 23.78 -11.79
N SER A 586 -7.36 22.80 -11.94
CA SER A 586 -5.91 23.02 -12.06
C SER A 586 -5.55 23.95 -13.22
N ASN A 587 -6.30 23.90 -14.33
CA ASN A 587 -6.09 24.81 -15.46
C ASN A 587 -6.37 26.27 -15.09
N SER A 588 -7.42 26.56 -14.31
CA SER A 588 -7.72 27.91 -13.83
C SER A 588 -6.61 28.42 -12.90
N MET A 589 -6.08 27.55 -12.04
CA MET A 589 -4.98 27.93 -11.15
C MET A 589 -3.67 28.14 -11.89
N LYS A 590 -3.44 27.38 -12.96
CA LYS A 590 -2.29 27.60 -13.83
C LYS A 590 -2.27 29.01 -14.43
N ILE A 591 -3.43 29.48 -14.92
CA ILE A 591 -3.57 30.85 -15.43
C ILE A 591 -3.21 31.87 -14.37
N LEU A 592 -3.69 31.70 -13.12
CA LEU A 592 -3.43 32.58 -12.01
C LEU A 592 -1.95 32.61 -11.64
N VAL A 593 -1.33 31.43 -11.55
CA VAL A 593 0.08 31.29 -11.20
C VAL A 593 0.99 31.81 -12.32
N ASP A 594 0.68 31.53 -13.59
CA ASP A 594 1.44 32.03 -14.75
C ASP A 594 1.38 33.56 -14.84
N GLU A 595 0.20 34.17 -14.57
CA GLU A 595 0.02 35.61 -14.49
C GLU A 595 0.87 36.22 -13.37
N ARG A 596 0.83 35.65 -12.18
CA ARG A 596 1.67 36.05 -11.03
C ARG A 596 3.16 35.96 -11.36
N ASN A 597 3.59 34.86 -11.97
CA ASN A 597 5.00 34.63 -12.28
C ASN A 597 5.52 35.60 -13.35
N LYS A 598 4.64 36.04 -14.27
CA LYS A 598 4.97 36.99 -15.33
C LYS A 598 5.02 38.45 -14.86
N ASN A 599 4.04 38.85 -14.06
CA ASN A 599 3.80 40.28 -13.70
C ASN A 599 4.02 40.59 -12.23
N GLY A 600 4.54 39.65 -11.43
CA GLY A 600 4.83 39.78 -10.00
C GLY A 600 3.61 39.46 -9.10
N VAL A 601 3.83 39.54 -7.80
CA VAL A 601 2.82 39.26 -6.78
C VAL A 601 1.62 40.18 -6.88
N TYR A 602 0.43 39.67 -6.51
CA TYR A 602 -0.78 40.49 -6.41
C TYR A 602 -0.70 41.38 -5.18
N LYS A 603 -0.67 42.71 -5.37
CA LYS A 603 -0.44 43.68 -4.31
C LYS A 603 -1.67 44.05 -3.50
N SER A 604 -2.85 43.94 -4.12
CA SER A 604 -4.15 44.21 -3.52
C SER A 604 -5.25 43.47 -4.24
N LEU A 605 -6.47 43.50 -3.70
CA LEU A 605 -7.65 42.93 -4.35
C LEU A 605 -7.94 43.59 -5.70
N GLU A 606 -7.76 44.88 -5.81
CA GLU A 606 -7.94 45.67 -7.03
C GLU A 606 -6.91 45.26 -8.09
N ASP A 607 -5.64 45.07 -7.70
CA ASP A 607 -4.59 44.61 -8.60
C ASP A 607 -4.92 43.20 -9.11
N PHE A 608 -5.36 42.30 -8.22
CA PHE A 608 -5.82 40.98 -8.58
C PHE A 608 -6.98 41.00 -9.59
N ILE A 609 -8.06 41.73 -9.31
CA ILE A 609 -9.23 41.89 -10.17
C ILE A 609 -8.82 42.42 -11.55
N SER A 610 -8.00 43.47 -11.58
CA SER A 610 -7.54 44.08 -12.82
C SER A 610 -6.76 43.14 -13.71
N ARG A 611 -5.91 42.30 -13.13
CA ARG A 611 -5.05 41.37 -13.89
C ARG A 611 -5.78 40.10 -14.34
N ILE A 612 -6.70 39.60 -13.51
CA ILE A 612 -7.46 38.38 -13.78
C ILE A 612 -8.64 38.62 -14.73
N SER A 613 -9.10 39.87 -14.94
CA SER A 613 -10.23 40.16 -15.83
C SER A 613 -9.98 39.70 -17.26
N LYS A 614 -8.72 39.60 -17.71
CA LYS A 614 -8.36 39.09 -19.04
C LYS A 614 -8.64 37.60 -19.25
N ASN A 615 -8.53 36.82 -18.16
CA ASN A 615 -8.80 35.39 -18.13
C ASN A 615 -9.60 35.09 -16.85
N PRO A 616 -10.91 35.34 -16.86
CA PRO A 616 -11.72 35.35 -15.64
C PRO A 616 -11.81 33.99 -14.99
N ILE A 617 -11.58 33.96 -13.68
CA ILE A 617 -11.81 32.80 -12.84
C ILE A 617 -13.29 32.75 -12.47
N THR A 618 -13.88 31.55 -12.47
CA THR A 618 -15.29 31.38 -12.13
C THR A 618 -15.54 31.57 -10.64
N LYS A 619 -16.80 31.93 -10.27
CA LYS A 619 -17.24 31.99 -8.86
C LYS A 619 -16.93 30.68 -8.15
N GLY A 620 -17.19 29.53 -8.82
CA GLY A 620 -16.94 28.20 -8.26
C GLY A 620 -15.48 27.91 -7.92
N SER A 621 -14.51 28.59 -8.54
CA SER A 621 -13.09 28.49 -8.19
C SER A 621 -12.66 29.55 -7.17
N LEU A 622 -13.24 30.75 -7.24
CA LEU A 622 -12.86 31.86 -6.35
C LEU A 622 -13.34 31.64 -4.91
N GLU A 623 -14.57 31.12 -4.74
CA GLU A 623 -15.14 30.85 -3.42
C GLU A 623 -14.31 29.86 -2.59
N PRO A 624 -13.92 28.69 -3.10
CA PRO A 624 -13.03 27.77 -2.37
C PRO A 624 -11.69 28.39 -2.00
N LEU A 625 -11.06 29.19 -2.89
CA LEU A 625 -9.80 29.89 -2.59
C LEU A 625 -9.93 30.85 -1.39
N ILE A 626 -11.03 31.60 -1.34
CA ILE A 626 -11.30 32.50 -0.22
C ILE A 626 -11.53 31.70 1.05
N LYS A 627 -12.36 30.64 0.98
CA LYS A 627 -12.68 29.78 2.13
C LYS A 627 -11.46 29.13 2.78
N VAL A 628 -10.46 28.73 1.99
CA VAL A 628 -9.20 28.17 2.53
C VAL A 628 -8.18 29.22 2.94
N GLY A 629 -8.50 30.51 2.80
CA GLY A 629 -7.64 31.61 3.20
C GLY A 629 -6.50 31.94 2.25
N ALA A 630 -6.62 31.56 0.96
CA ALA A 630 -5.58 31.85 -0.02
C ALA A 630 -5.34 33.35 -0.24
N PHE A 631 -6.29 34.19 0.12
CA PHE A 631 -6.24 35.66 0.02
C PHE A 631 -5.90 36.37 1.32
N ASP A 632 -5.73 35.69 2.46
CA ASP A 632 -5.60 36.30 3.78
C ASP A 632 -4.44 37.34 3.91
N ASP A 633 -3.40 37.19 3.06
CA ASP A 633 -2.31 38.18 2.99
C ASP A 633 -2.71 39.48 2.24
N ILE A 634 -3.85 39.50 1.54
CA ILE A 634 -4.36 40.64 0.76
C ILE A 634 -5.59 41.25 1.41
N GLU A 635 -6.60 40.41 1.68
CA GLU A 635 -7.87 40.82 2.32
C GLU A 635 -8.50 39.64 3.06
N SER A 636 -9.22 39.92 4.14
CA SER A 636 -9.79 38.92 5.02
C SER A 636 -10.99 38.17 4.40
N ARG A 637 -11.19 36.92 4.84
CA ARG A 637 -12.32 36.07 4.42
C ARG A 637 -13.66 36.71 4.81
N GLU A 638 -13.70 37.43 5.96
CA GLU A 638 -14.86 38.11 6.51
C GLU A 638 -15.40 39.18 5.57
N LYS A 639 -14.54 39.80 4.77
CA LYS A 639 -14.93 40.81 3.78
C LYS A 639 -15.10 40.21 2.39
N LEU A 640 -14.28 39.25 2.02
CA LEU A 640 -14.32 38.68 0.67
C LEU A 640 -15.53 37.81 0.42
N LEU A 641 -15.90 36.92 1.35
CA LEU A 641 -17.03 35.99 1.15
C LEU A 641 -18.38 36.69 0.97
N PRO A 642 -18.81 37.62 1.83
CA PRO A 642 -20.06 38.33 1.65
C PRO A 642 -20.05 39.27 0.43
N SER A 643 -18.87 39.67 -0.04
CA SER A 643 -18.70 40.51 -1.22
C SER A 643 -18.42 39.75 -2.51
N LEU A 644 -18.40 38.42 -2.48
CA LEU A 644 -18.00 37.55 -3.60
C LEU A 644 -18.76 37.84 -4.90
N ASP A 645 -20.09 38.03 -4.85
CA ASP A 645 -20.90 38.35 -6.03
C ASP A 645 -20.53 39.68 -6.66
N LYS A 646 -20.20 40.70 -5.84
CA LYS A 646 -19.73 42.01 -6.32
C LYS A 646 -18.35 41.88 -7.01
N ILE A 647 -17.46 41.08 -6.45
CA ILE A 647 -16.13 40.82 -7.00
C ILE A 647 -16.26 40.13 -8.37
N VAL A 648 -17.07 39.07 -8.46
CA VAL A 648 -17.32 38.35 -9.73
C VAL A 648 -17.96 39.26 -10.79
N GLN A 649 -18.91 40.10 -10.39
CA GLN A 649 -19.54 41.08 -11.31
C GLN A 649 -18.50 42.09 -11.84
N GLU A 650 -17.63 42.60 -11.01
CA GLU A 650 -16.59 43.55 -11.44
C GLU A 650 -15.55 42.89 -12.38
N ILE A 651 -15.14 41.63 -12.09
CA ILE A 651 -14.28 40.85 -12.99
C ILE A 651 -14.98 40.67 -14.37
N SER A 652 -16.26 40.28 -14.38
CA SER A 652 -17.02 40.04 -15.61
C SER A 652 -17.22 41.32 -16.41
N LYS A 653 -17.54 42.44 -15.77
CA LYS A 653 -17.70 43.74 -16.38
C LYS A 653 -16.42 44.19 -17.05
N ARG A 654 -15.26 44.04 -16.43
CA ARG A 654 -13.96 44.39 -17.01
C ARG A 654 -13.60 43.48 -18.17
N ASN A 655 -13.84 42.17 -18.07
CA ASN A 655 -13.64 41.26 -19.20
C ASN A 655 -14.49 41.64 -20.41
N GLN A 656 -15.75 42.06 -20.22
CA GLN A 656 -16.60 42.53 -21.33
C GLN A 656 -16.06 43.82 -21.95
N LEU A 657 -15.58 44.76 -21.18
CA LEU A 657 -14.97 46.00 -21.66
C LEU A 657 -13.71 45.71 -22.48
N GLU A 658 -12.81 44.86 -22.00
CA GLU A 658 -11.59 44.47 -22.72
C GLU A 658 -11.89 43.67 -24.01
N SER A 659 -12.87 42.74 -23.96
CA SER A 659 -13.23 41.90 -25.12
C SER A 659 -14.00 42.68 -26.20
N SER A 660 -14.69 43.74 -25.86
CA SER A 660 -15.43 44.58 -26.82
C SER A 660 -14.56 45.57 -27.64
N GLY A 661 -13.23 45.63 -27.32
CA GLY A 661 -12.31 46.54 -27.97
C GLY A 661 -12.61 48.03 -27.72
N GLN A 662 -13.52 48.34 -26.80
CA GLN A 662 -13.78 49.72 -26.39
C GLN A 662 -12.65 50.12 -25.41
N SER A 663 -11.64 50.77 -25.94
CA SER A 663 -10.64 51.46 -25.10
C SER A 663 -11.36 52.48 -24.20
N ASN A 664 -11.18 52.34 -22.89
CA ASN A 664 -11.64 53.35 -21.96
C ASN A 664 -10.95 54.69 -22.31
N MET A 665 -11.67 55.80 -22.14
CA MET A 665 -11.10 57.12 -22.36
C MET A 665 -9.83 57.35 -21.53
N PHE A 666 -9.57 56.53 -20.49
CA PHE A 666 -8.38 56.53 -19.65
C PHE A 666 -7.18 55.78 -20.27
N ASP A 667 -7.41 54.79 -21.17
CA ASP A 667 -6.33 54.12 -21.91
C ASP A 667 -5.63 55.06 -22.90
N LEU A 668 -6.26 56.16 -23.26
CA LEU A 668 -5.72 57.22 -24.11
C LEU A 668 -4.78 58.16 -23.33
N LEU A 669 -4.77 58.10 -22.01
CA LEU A 669 -3.96 58.93 -21.11
C LEU A 669 -2.63 58.33 -20.66
N GLY A 670 -2.32 57.10 -21.14
CA GLY A 670 -1.10 56.37 -20.82
C GLY A 670 -1.23 55.43 -19.61
N ASP A 671 -0.31 54.46 -19.51
CA ASP A 671 -0.31 53.35 -18.52
C ASP A 671 -0.33 53.76 -17.04
N GLU A 672 -0.29 55.05 -16.72
CA GLU A 672 -0.23 55.58 -15.36
C GLU A 672 -1.61 55.86 -14.73
N VAL A 673 -2.72 55.85 -15.45
CA VAL A 673 -4.05 56.14 -14.95
C VAL A 673 -4.92 54.89 -14.88
N LYS A 674 -4.78 54.13 -13.81
CA LYS A 674 -5.67 52.98 -13.53
C LYS A 674 -7.04 53.49 -13.07
N VAL A 675 -8.12 53.02 -13.68
CA VAL A 675 -9.49 53.24 -13.21
C VAL A 675 -9.62 52.68 -11.79
N PRO A 676 -9.90 53.46 -10.78
CA PRO A 676 -10.03 52.96 -9.43
C PRO A 676 -11.18 51.95 -9.34
N ILE A 677 -10.93 50.81 -8.74
CA ILE A 677 -11.93 49.84 -8.39
C ILE A 677 -12.48 50.24 -7.03
N ASN A 678 -13.69 50.74 -6.99
CA ASN A 678 -14.34 51.03 -5.71
C ASN A 678 -15.28 49.88 -5.37
N LEU A 679 -14.76 48.94 -4.58
CA LEU A 679 -15.54 47.81 -4.05
C LEU A 679 -15.89 48.15 -2.60
N ASP A 680 -17.15 48.53 -2.36
CA ASP A 680 -17.69 48.62 -1.01
C ASP A 680 -17.83 47.17 -0.48
N LEU A 681 -16.78 46.68 0.20
CA LEU A 681 -16.78 45.33 0.77
C LEU A 681 -17.72 45.32 1.97
N ILE A 682 -18.49 44.24 2.05
CA ILE A 682 -19.37 43.96 3.18
C ILE A 682 -18.56 43.14 4.18
N GLU A 683 -18.61 43.47 5.44
CA GLU A 683 -17.96 42.73 6.52
C GLU A 683 -18.99 41.90 7.28
N SER A 684 -18.70 40.60 7.52
CA SER A 684 -19.50 39.72 8.36
C SER A 684 -18.58 38.87 9.23
N GLU A 685 -18.99 38.63 10.45
CA GLU A 685 -18.25 37.71 11.31
C GLU A 685 -18.35 36.29 10.75
N VAL A 686 -17.22 35.60 10.70
CA VAL A 686 -17.11 34.19 10.34
C VAL A 686 -16.63 33.43 11.58
N ASP A 687 -17.48 32.48 12.04
CA ASP A 687 -17.11 31.67 13.20
C ASP A 687 -15.88 30.81 12.87
N TYR A 688 -15.00 30.70 13.84
CA TYR A 688 -13.81 29.87 13.78
C TYR A 688 -14.12 28.41 13.39
N LYS A 689 -15.19 27.82 13.94
CA LYS A 689 -15.63 26.45 13.61
C LYS A 689 -16.00 26.32 12.13
N GLU A 690 -16.60 27.34 11.56
CA GLU A 690 -16.96 27.37 10.15
C GLU A 690 -15.73 27.46 9.24
N ARG A 691 -14.72 28.24 9.61
CA ARG A 691 -13.41 28.28 8.90
C ARG A 691 -12.75 26.91 8.90
N MET A 692 -12.68 26.24 10.06
CA MET A 692 -12.12 24.91 10.20
C MET A 692 -12.89 23.89 9.37
N PHE A 693 -14.22 23.97 9.32
CA PHE A 693 -15.05 23.10 8.50
C PHE A 693 -14.75 23.29 7.01
N TRP A 694 -14.66 24.54 6.53
CA TRP A 694 -14.33 24.81 5.13
C TRP A 694 -12.94 24.25 4.73
N GLU A 695 -11.95 24.49 5.55
CA GLU A 695 -10.60 24.01 5.29
C GLU A 695 -10.55 22.48 5.25
N ARG A 696 -11.23 21.80 6.18
CA ARG A 696 -11.31 20.33 6.18
C ARG A 696 -12.04 19.78 4.96
N ASP A 697 -13.19 20.34 4.63
CA ASP A 697 -13.95 19.88 3.44
C ASP A 697 -13.18 20.10 2.14
N LEU A 698 -12.47 21.22 2.01
CA LEU A 698 -11.80 21.59 0.78
C LEU A 698 -10.38 21.04 0.63
N MET A 699 -9.66 20.87 1.74
CA MET A 699 -8.25 20.45 1.76
C MET A 699 -8.00 19.10 2.44
N GLY A 700 -8.98 18.55 3.15
CA GLY A 700 -8.82 17.35 3.99
C GLY A 700 -8.23 17.67 5.38
N THR A 701 -7.77 18.88 5.61
CA THR A 701 -7.17 19.31 6.87
C THR A 701 -7.36 20.81 7.08
N ALA A 702 -7.32 21.24 8.33
CA ALA A 702 -7.32 22.65 8.67
C ALA A 702 -5.88 23.12 8.92
N LEU A 703 -5.43 24.08 8.14
CA LEU A 703 -4.08 24.62 8.17
C LEU A 703 -4.02 26.04 8.77
N SER A 704 -5.15 26.67 9.07
CA SER A 704 -5.17 27.95 9.79
C SER A 704 -4.87 27.77 11.27
N ASP A 705 -4.33 28.79 11.90
CA ASP A 705 -4.06 28.80 13.34
C ASP A 705 -5.29 28.38 14.14
N ASN A 706 -5.11 27.42 14.99
CA ASN A 706 -6.16 26.94 15.88
C ASN A 706 -5.91 27.43 17.29
N PRO A 707 -6.62 28.49 17.75
CA PRO A 707 -6.50 28.97 19.11
C PRO A 707 -6.75 27.88 20.15
N ILE A 708 -7.65 26.92 19.84
CA ILE A 708 -7.95 25.78 20.70
C ILE A 708 -6.71 24.89 20.85
N ASN A 709 -5.93 24.66 19.80
CA ASN A 709 -4.72 23.84 19.87
C ASN A 709 -3.67 24.52 20.78
N LYS A 710 -3.51 25.85 20.70
CA LYS A 710 -2.63 26.59 21.63
C LYS A 710 -3.11 26.49 23.09
N LYS A 711 -4.43 26.57 23.29
CA LYS A 711 -5.03 26.37 24.62
C LYS A 711 -4.77 24.92 25.11
N ILE A 712 -4.96 23.92 24.25
CA ILE A 712 -4.66 22.51 24.56
C ILE A 712 -3.18 22.32 24.88
N GLU A 713 -2.29 22.93 24.12
CA GLU A 713 -0.84 22.87 24.35
C GLU A 713 -0.45 23.43 25.72
N SER A 714 -1.15 24.43 26.22
CA SER A 714 -0.93 24.97 27.57
C SER A 714 -1.16 23.94 28.68
N TYR A 715 -1.93 22.88 28.41
CA TYR A 715 -2.14 21.76 29.34
C TYR A 715 -1.06 20.68 29.28
N SER A 716 -0.07 20.78 28.38
CA SER A 716 0.97 19.76 28.15
C SER A 716 1.77 19.32 29.37
N ASN A 717 1.84 20.16 30.40
CA ASN A 717 2.50 19.83 31.67
C ASN A 717 1.66 18.94 32.60
N THR A 718 0.35 18.89 32.39
CA THR A 718 -0.60 18.17 33.29
C THR A 718 -1.37 17.06 32.58
N HIS A 719 -1.48 17.15 31.25
CA HIS A 719 -2.21 16.20 30.41
C HIS A 719 -1.35 15.76 29.24
N ALA A 720 -1.57 14.55 28.77
CA ALA A 720 -0.99 14.08 27.52
C ALA A 720 -1.76 14.73 26.37
N VAL A 721 -1.11 15.59 25.62
CA VAL A 721 -1.61 16.29 24.44
C VAL A 721 -0.82 15.95 23.19
N PHE A 722 0.34 15.29 23.35
CA PHE A 722 1.21 14.78 22.28
C PHE A 722 1.33 13.27 22.38
N LEU A 723 1.46 12.60 21.23
CA LEU A 723 1.61 11.13 21.17
C LEU A 723 2.84 10.64 21.97
N GLY A 724 3.93 11.39 21.92
CA GLY A 724 5.14 11.08 22.68
C GLY A 724 4.91 10.97 24.19
N GLN A 725 4.01 11.77 24.75
CA GLN A 725 3.65 11.72 26.16
C GLN A 725 2.88 10.44 26.53
N ILE A 726 2.03 9.94 25.61
CA ILE A 726 1.31 8.68 25.78
C ILE A 726 2.29 7.50 25.62
N ASN A 727 3.14 7.52 24.60
CA ASN A 727 4.09 6.43 24.32
C ASN A 727 5.18 6.30 25.39
N SER A 728 5.43 7.34 26.19
CA SER A 728 6.33 7.28 27.34
C SER A 728 5.74 6.58 28.56
N LYS A 729 4.43 6.28 28.53
CA LYS A 729 3.71 5.64 29.64
C LYS A 729 3.82 4.11 29.53
N LYS A 730 3.75 3.47 30.71
CA LYS A 730 3.74 2.01 30.81
C LYS A 730 2.35 1.47 30.44
N SER A 731 2.30 0.19 30.07
CA SER A 731 1.00 -0.47 29.86
C SER A 731 0.16 -0.43 31.14
N TYR A 732 -1.13 -0.12 30.98
CA TYR A 732 -2.10 0.06 32.07
C TYR A 732 -1.83 1.23 33.05
N GLU A 733 -0.91 2.12 32.69
CA GLU A 733 -0.72 3.37 33.46
C GLU A 733 -1.87 4.34 33.19
N SER A 734 -2.47 4.84 34.27
CA SER A 734 -3.51 5.88 34.17
C SER A 734 -2.89 7.24 33.86
N THR A 735 -3.44 7.92 32.88
CA THR A 735 -3.02 9.26 32.50
C THR A 735 -4.23 10.10 32.12
N LYS A 736 -4.07 11.42 32.19
CA LYS A 736 -5.05 12.34 31.63
C LYS A 736 -4.64 12.74 30.23
N ALA A 737 -5.57 12.75 29.29
CA ALA A 737 -5.35 13.17 27.91
C ALA A 737 -6.37 14.22 27.50
N ILE A 738 -5.95 15.18 26.68
CA ILE A 738 -6.82 16.14 26.02
C ILE A 738 -6.65 16.02 24.53
N GLY A 739 -7.76 15.94 23.80
CA GLY A 739 -7.76 15.87 22.35
C GLY A 739 -9.16 15.92 21.77
N GLN A 740 -9.27 15.61 20.50
CA GLN A 740 -10.49 15.69 19.71
C GLN A 740 -10.96 14.32 19.24
N VAL A 741 -12.25 14.05 19.25
CA VAL A 741 -12.86 12.88 18.63
C VAL A 741 -12.81 13.07 17.10
N LEU A 742 -12.01 12.28 16.42
CA LEU A 742 -11.84 12.38 14.96
C LEU A 742 -12.84 11.47 14.24
N SER A 743 -12.91 10.21 14.66
CA SER A 743 -13.84 9.24 14.10
C SER A 743 -14.32 8.26 15.15
N ILE A 744 -15.45 7.59 14.88
CA ILE A 744 -16.08 6.64 15.80
C ILE A 744 -16.50 5.41 15.02
N THR A 745 -15.96 4.25 15.39
CA THR A 745 -16.38 2.96 14.86
C THR A 745 -17.09 2.14 15.93
N LYS A 746 -18.33 1.75 15.67
CA LYS A 746 -19.10 0.87 16.58
C LYS A 746 -18.80 -0.58 16.27
N ARG A 747 -18.49 -1.36 17.30
CA ARG A 747 -18.20 -2.79 17.24
C ARG A 747 -19.08 -3.55 18.22
N THR A 748 -19.11 -4.87 18.09
CA THR A 748 -19.92 -5.74 18.96
C THR A 748 -19.02 -6.84 19.51
N THR A 749 -19.06 -7.07 20.83
CA THR A 749 -18.34 -8.17 21.50
C THR A 749 -18.98 -9.52 21.16
N ARG A 750 -18.30 -10.65 21.46
CA ARG A 750 -18.88 -12.02 21.34
C ARG A 750 -20.15 -12.19 22.20
N LYS A 751 -20.26 -11.42 23.27
CA LYS A 751 -21.45 -11.37 24.12
C LYS A 751 -22.58 -10.51 23.53
N LYS A 752 -22.40 -9.99 22.29
CA LYS A 752 -23.33 -9.09 21.58
C LYS A 752 -23.54 -7.71 22.23
N GLU A 753 -22.62 -7.27 23.07
CA GLU A 753 -22.62 -5.94 23.67
C GLU A 753 -21.90 -4.97 22.74
N GLN A 754 -22.39 -3.73 22.59
CA GLN A 754 -21.74 -2.72 21.74
C GLN A 754 -20.60 -2.02 22.50
N PHE A 755 -19.47 -1.82 21.80
CA PHE A 755 -18.37 -0.98 22.24
C PHE A 755 -17.93 -0.05 21.11
N ILE A 756 -17.17 0.97 21.43
CA ILE A 756 -16.69 1.95 20.46
C ILE A 756 -15.15 1.91 20.39
N ILE A 757 -14.63 1.94 19.18
CA ILE A 757 -13.27 2.34 18.88
C ILE A 757 -13.33 3.76 18.35
N CYS A 758 -12.66 4.68 19.04
CA CYS A 758 -12.59 6.08 18.70
C CYS A 758 -11.15 6.41 18.23
N GLU A 759 -11.03 7.05 17.11
CA GLU A 759 -9.78 7.69 16.74
C GLU A 759 -9.72 9.05 17.46
N PHE A 760 -8.78 9.18 18.39
CA PHE A 760 -8.64 10.35 19.25
C PHE A 760 -7.45 11.18 18.81
N GLY A 761 -7.69 12.40 18.36
CA GLY A 761 -6.68 13.32 17.86
C GLY A 761 -5.98 14.05 19.00
N LEU A 762 -4.67 13.92 19.05
CA LEU A 762 -3.76 14.73 19.86
C LEU A 762 -3.24 15.89 19.00
N LEU A 763 -2.38 16.75 19.55
CA LEU A 763 -1.87 17.90 18.82
C LEU A 763 -0.95 17.54 17.65
N ASP A 764 -0.20 16.45 17.79
CA ASP A 764 0.80 15.99 16.83
C ASP A 764 0.40 14.73 16.04
N SER A 765 -0.62 14.01 16.48
CA SER A 765 -1.01 12.73 15.89
C SER A 765 -2.38 12.28 16.34
N SER A 766 -2.82 11.10 15.91
CA SER A 766 -4.00 10.42 16.45
C SER A 766 -3.61 9.12 17.16
N ILE A 767 -4.48 8.63 18.04
CA ILE A 767 -4.32 7.39 18.78
C ILE A 767 -5.66 6.69 18.92
N GLU A 768 -5.65 5.36 18.85
CA GLU A 768 -6.83 4.55 19.07
C GLU A 768 -7.24 4.58 20.55
N LEU A 769 -8.52 4.85 20.80
CA LEU A 769 -9.15 4.85 22.11
C LEU A 769 -10.30 3.85 22.13
N VAL A 770 -10.22 2.87 23.03
CA VAL A 770 -11.25 1.83 23.19
C VAL A 770 -12.19 2.21 24.32
N ILE A 771 -13.50 2.20 24.06
CA ILE A 771 -14.55 2.47 25.02
C ILE A 771 -15.38 1.21 25.18
N TRP A 772 -15.19 0.50 26.29
CA TRP A 772 -15.86 -0.77 26.58
C TRP A 772 -17.35 -0.57 26.89
N PRO A 773 -18.20 -1.64 26.78
CA PRO A 773 -19.64 -1.55 26.97
C PRO A 773 -20.07 -0.93 28.28
N ASP A 774 -19.44 -1.30 29.39
CA ASP A 774 -19.71 -0.80 30.75
C ASP A 774 -19.49 0.71 30.87
N LYS A 775 -18.49 1.23 30.19
CA LYS A 775 -18.15 2.66 30.15
C LYS A 775 -18.96 3.41 29.09
N LEU A 776 -19.29 2.75 27.98
CA LEU A 776 -20.07 3.35 26.90
C LEU A 776 -21.49 3.73 27.37
N GLU A 777 -22.12 2.88 28.18
CA GLU A 777 -23.50 3.13 28.67
C GLU A 777 -23.61 4.45 29.44
N THR A 778 -22.60 4.82 30.21
CA THR A 778 -22.56 6.03 31.02
C THR A 778 -22.01 7.26 30.31
N SER A 779 -21.24 7.07 29.23
CA SER A 779 -20.50 8.13 28.53
C SER A 779 -20.98 8.43 27.11
N GLN A 780 -22.11 7.85 26.68
CA GLN A 780 -22.59 7.96 25.30
C GLN A 780 -22.68 9.40 24.76
N HIS A 781 -22.96 10.37 25.63
CA HIS A 781 -23.07 11.81 25.32
C HIS A 781 -21.74 12.48 24.96
N LEU A 782 -20.60 11.85 25.25
CA LEU A 782 -19.26 12.39 24.94
C LEU A 782 -18.83 12.10 23.49
N TRP A 783 -19.32 11.00 22.93
CA TRP A 783 -18.82 10.46 21.66
C TRP A 783 -19.53 11.08 20.46
N GLU A 784 -19.12 12.28 20.12
CA GLU A 784 -19.57 13.02 18.95
C GLU A 784 -18.33 13.51 18.19
N THR A 785 -18.24 13.21 16.90
CA THR A 785 -17.11 13.61 16.05
C THR A 785 -16.93 15.13 16.06
N GLY A 786 -15.72 15.59 16.24
CA GLY A 786 -15.39 17.01 16.38
C GLY A 786 -15.35 17.52 17.82
N SER A 787 -15.87 16.78 18.80
CA SER A 787 -15.85 17.18 20.22
C SER A 787 -14.46 17.13 20.80
N TYR A 788 -14.10 18.13 21.58
CA TYR A 788 -12.88 18.13 22.41
C TYR A 788 -13.21 17.55 23.79
N LEU A 789 -12.36 16.63 24.25
CA LEU A 789 -12.58 15.92 25.50
C LEU A 789 -11.33 15.96 26.37
N GLU A 790 -11.55 16.09 27.67
CA GLU A 790 -10.57 15.76 28.71
C GLU A 790 -10.92 14.38 29.25
N LEU A 791 -9.98 13.44 29.11
CA LEU A 791 -10.19 12.03 29.38
C LEU A 791 -9.23 11.53 30.46
N ASP A 792 -9.72 10.71 31.36
CA ASP A 792 -8.91 9.80 32.15
C ASP A 792 -8.83 8.48 31.38
N VAL A 793 -7.64 8.06 31.00
CA VAL A 793 -7.39 6.88 30.17
C VAL A 793 -6.31 6.01 30.78
N LYS A 794 -6.35 4.72 30.48
CA LYS A 794 -5.24 3.81 30.68
C LYS A 794 -4.56 3.53 29.36
N THR A 795 -3.26 3.60 29.36
CA THR A 795 -2.46 3.18 28.22
C THR A 795 -2.45 1.65 28.12
N ASN A 796 -2.50 1.11 26.92
CA ASN A 796 -2.37 -0.32 26.70
C ASN A 796 -1.37 -0.53 25.54
N LEU A 797 -0.28 -1.22 25.87
CA LEU A 797 0.77 -1.52 24.89
C LEU A 797 0.47 -2.91 24.30
N ARG A 798 0.10 -2.94 23.04
CA ARG A 798 -0.24 -4.17 22.33
C ARG A 798 0.55 -4.25 21.03
N ASN A 799 1.26 -5.36 20.82
CA ASN A 799 2.02 -5.61 19.58
C ASN A 799 2.96 -4.44 19.16
N GLY A 800 3.57 -3.77 20.11
CA GLY A 800 4.48 -2.65 19.85
C GLY A 800 3.81 -1.32 19.50
N SER A 801 2.47 -1.24 19.51
CA SER A 801 1.70 0.00 19.41
C SER A 801 0.97 0.31 20.71
N THR A 802 0.93 1.59 21.07
CA THR A 802 0.19 2.07 22.24
C THR A 802 -1.20 2.48 21.81
N ASN A 803 -2.23 1.97 22.48
CA ASN A 803 -3.59 2.47 22.41
C ASN A 803 -4.09 2.93 23.79
N MET A 804 -5.24 3.57 23.86
CA MET A 804 -5.82 4.04 25.11
C MET A 804 -7.12 3.31 25.40
N ILE A 805 -7.37 3.08 26.69
CA ILE A 805 -8.64 2.54 27.20
C ILE A 805 -9.32 3.65 28.00
N PHE A 806 -10.56 3.93 27.68
CA PHE A 806 -11.35 4.97 28.34
C PHE A 806 -11.78 4.54 29.74
N GLU A 807 -11.58 5.40 30.74
CA GLU A 807 -12.03 5.21 32.12
C GLU A 807 -13.13 6.22 32.48
N ASN A 808 -12.88 7.50 32.24
CA ASN A 808 -13.80 8.59 32.53
C ASN A 808 -13.47 9.81 31.66
N GLY A 809 -14.36 10.79 31.57
CA GLY A 809 -14.05 12.01 30.83
C GLY A 809 -15.17 13.04 30.87
N LYS A 810 -14.85 14.19 30.35
CA LYS A 810 -15.79 15.29 30.18
C LYS A 810 -15.54 16.04 28.88
N ARG A 811 -16.58 16.67 28.34
CA ARG A 811 -16.46 17.56 27.18
C ARG A 811 -15.82 18.89 27.60
N LEU A 812 -14.90 19.36 26.78
CA LEU A 812 -14.32 20.70 26.92
C LEU A 812 -15.06 21.64 25.99
N GLU A 813 -15.57 22.72 26.56
CA GLU A 813 -16.20 23.81 25.83
C GLU A 813 -15.21 24.99 25.85
N PHE A 814 -14.96 25.57 24.68
CA PHE A 814 -14.09 26.73 24.52
C PHE A 814 -14.99 27.89 24.09
N GLU A 815 -15.11 28.94 24.93
CA GLU A 815 -15.85 30.16 24.59
C GLU A 815 -14.96 31.09 23.79
N ASN A 816 -15.53 31.93 22.91
CA ASN A 816 -14.76 32.82 22.04
C ASN A 816 -13.86 33.75 22.83
N HIS A 817 -14.30 34.19 24.01
CA HIS A 817 -13.50 35.05 24.90
C HIS A 817 -12.23 34.37 25.43
N ASP A 818 -12.26 33.07 25.64
CA ASP A 818 -11.10 32.27 26.10
C ASP A 818 -10.02 32.10 25.02
N LEU A 819 -10.34 32.42 23.77
CA LEU A 819 -9.50 32.19 22.59
C LEU A 819 -8.82 33.45 22.07
N GLU A 820 -9.33 34.64 22.42
CA GLU A 820 -8.78 35.93 21.97
C GLU A 820 -7.36 36.24 22.52
N GLU A 821 -7.00 35.67 23.65
CA GLU A 821 -5.71 35.85 24.30
C GLU A 821 -4.55 35.09 23.60
N PHE A 822 -4.85 34.20 22.67
CA PHE A 822 -3.93 33.28 22.01
C PHE A 822 -3.72 33.50 20.51
N VAL A 823 -4.32 34.56 19.94
CA VAL A 823 -4.20 34.89 18.51
C VAL A 823 -2.96 35.73 18.25
N SER A 824 -1.79 35.13 18.22
CA SER A 824 -0.65 35.62 17.45
C SER A 824 0.42 34.57 17.25
N ASN A 825 0.60 34.24 15.97
CA ASN A 825 1.71 33.53 15.33
C ASN A 825 1.97 32.04 15.65
N GLU A 826 1.73 31.27 14.63
CA GLU A 826 2.31 29.99 14.19
C GLU A 826 1.44 28.70 14.22
N GLN A 827 1.67 27.87 13.28
CA GLN A 827 0.86 26.88 12.55
C GLN A 827 0.20 25.68 13.29
N PRO A 828 -0.86 25.09 12.71
CA PRO A 828 -1.74 24.08 13.28
C PRO A 828 -1.60 22.65 12.73
N LEU A 829 -2.24 21.70 13.40
CA LEU A 829 -2.22 20.24 13.17
C LEU A 829 -3.55 19.68 12.62
N PRO A 830 -3.55 18.54 11.93
CA PRO A 830 -4.68 18.05 11.13
C PRO A 830 -5.72 17.19 11.83
N SER A 831 -6.89 17.11 11.26
CA SER A 831 -8.02 16.28 11.70
C SER A 831 -8.76 15.61 10.54
N ILE A 832 -9.33 14.42 10.77
CA ILE A 832 -9.89 13.52 9.77
C ILE A 832 -11.36 13.19 10.07
N ASN A 833 -12.20 13.19 9.06
CA ASN A 833 -13.52 12.54 9.08
C ASN A 833 -13.54 11.36 8.11
N SER A 834 -14.02 10.21 8.55
CA SER A 834 -14.14 9.00 7.75
C SER A 834 -15.58 8.52 7.65
N GLU A 835 -16.10 8.41 6.47
CA GLU A 835 -17.11 7.42 6.10
C GLU A 835 -16.66 6.73 4.82
N ASP A 836 -16.56 5.40 4.86
CA ASP A 836 -16.24 4.46 3.78
C ASP A 836 -14.76 4.16 3.51
N GLU A 837 -14.18 3.31 4.39
CA GLU A 837 -13.35 2.22 3.90
C GLU A 837 -13.35 1.07 4.92
N LYS A 838 -14.12 0.04 4.57
CA LYS A 838 -14.23 -1.23 5.28
C LYS A 838 -13.42 -2.29 4.56
N GLU A 839 -12.15 -2.08 4.38
CA GLU A 839 -11.25 -3.14 3.96
C GLU A 839 -10.00 -3.12 4.83
N ASP A 840 -9.69 -4.30 5.37
CA ASP A 840 -8.46 -4.65 6.13
C ASP A 840 -8.41 -4.40 7.65
N LEU A 841 -9.52 -4.63 8.36
CA LEU A 841 -9.47 -4.88 9.81
C LEU A 841 -9.88 -6.31 10.19
N ALA A 842 -9.63 -7.29 9.30
CA ALA A 842 -9.95 -8.70 9.58
C ALA A 842 -8.97 -9.37 10.58
N ASP A 843 -7.87 -8.72 10.96
CA ASP A 843 -6.81 -9.28 11.78
C ASP A 843 -6.62 -8.58 13.14
N ILE A 844 -7.70 -8.01 13.72
CA ILE A 844 -7.69 -7.77 15.15
C ILE A 844 -8.15 -9.09 15.77
N PRO A 845 -7.24 -9.87 16.40
CA PRO A 845 -7.68 -11.05 17.16
C PRO A 845 -8.69 -10.58 18.19
N ASP A 846 -9.73 -11.36 18.35
CA ASP A 846 -10.83 -11.13 19.26
C ASP A 846 -10.39 -10.53 20.60
N LEU A 847 -10.83 -9.31 20.84
CA LEU A 847 -10.58 -8.55 22.07
C LEU A 847 -11.38 -9.06 23.29
N GLU A 848 -11.91 -10.29 23.22
CA GLU A 848 -12.85 -10.79 24.22
C GLU A 848 -12.25 -11.29 25.53
N GLU A 849 -10.98 -11.54 25.59
CA GLU A 849 -10.37 -12.11 26.81
C GLU A 849 -9.82 -11.06 27.80
N VAL A 850 -10.10 -9.77 27.60
CA VAL A 850 -9.69 -8.71 28.53
C VAL A 850 -10.90 -8.24 29.35
N GLY A 851 -11.59 -9.20 29.92
CA GLY A 851 -12.52 -8.98 31.03
C GLY A 851 -11.90 -9.54 32.30
N ASN A 852 -11.42 -8.66 33.15
CA ASN A 852 -11.00 -8.96 34.52
C ASN A 852 -10.10 -10.20 34.69
N ASN A 853 -8.86 -10.11 34.21
CA ASN A 853 -7.73 -10.72 34.93
C ASN A 853 -6.45 -10.29 34.18
N ASP A 854 -5.53 -9.80 34.98
CA ASP A 854 -4.16 -9.50 34.68
C ASP A 854 -3.55 -10.60 33.82
N ASN A 855 -2.96 -10.28 32.69
CA ASN A 855 -1.83 -10.98 32.08
C ASN A 855 -1.86 -10.90 30.57
N PHE A 856 -1.02 -10.05 30.01
CA PHE A 856 -0.43 -10.25 28.68
C PHE A 856 0.72 -9.27 28.45
N ILE A 857 1.91 -9.80 28.50
CA ILE A 857 3.15 -9.15 28.05
C ILE A 857 3.81 -10.09 27.04
N ASN A 858 4.21 -9.56 25.90
CA ASN A 858 4.98 -10.30 24.91
C ASN A 858 6.48 -10.03 25.05
N ASP A 859 7.22 -11.07 24.78
CA ASP A 859 8.64 -11.30 24.94
C ASP A 859 9.56 -10.40 24.12
N GLU A 860 10.60 -9.91 24.74
CA GLU A 860 11.94 -9.82 24.17
C GLU A 860 12.98 -10.22 25.22
N PRO A 861 13.92 -11.13 24.93
CA PRO A 861 15.01 -11.45 25.84
C PRO A 861 16.07 -10.36 25.78
N ILE A 862 16.54 -9.95 26.94
CA ILE A 862 17.66 -9.02 27.11
C ILE A 862 18.96 -9.85 27.00
N GLU A 863 19.85 -9.47 26.06
CA GLU A 863 21.19 -10.05 25.99
C GLU A 863 22.05 -9.58 27.16
N ILE A 864 22.70 -10.53 27.81
CA ILE A 864 23.62 -10.30 28.90
C ILE A 864 25.05 -10.51 28.39
N SER A 865 25.86 -9.45 28.38
CA SER A 865 27.30 -9.54 28.15
C SER A 865 28.05 -9.26 29.43
N GLY A 866 28.88 -10.24 29.86
CA GLY A 866 29.61 -10.15 31.10
C GLY A 866 30.96 -9.46 31.02
N ASP A 867 31.11 -8.39 31.79
CA ASP A 867 32.40 -7.96 32.31
C ASP A 867 32.26 -7.89 33.85
N GLN A 868 33.10 -8.63 34.60
CA GLN A 868 33.10 -8.62 36.05
C GLN A 868 33.50 -7.26 36.60
N LYS A 869 32.52 -6.49 37.07
CA LYS A 869 32.74 -5.30 37.90
C LYS A 869 32.57 -5.70 39.36
N LEU A 870 33.43 -5.20 40.25
CA LEU A 870 33.26 -5.32 41.72
C LEU A 870 32.15 -4.33 42.12
N TYR A 871 31.11 -4.87 42.77
CA TYR A 871 29.94 -4.12 43.22
C TYR A 871 29.91 -4.05 44.73
N ASP A 872 29.45 -2.93 45.30
CA ASP A 872 29.40 -2.71 46.79
C ASP A 872 28.18 -3.38 47.43
N LYS A 873 27.16 -3.76 46.66
CA LYS A 873 25.94 -4.47 47.12
C LYS A 873 25.48 -5.47 46.05
N GLN A 874 25.01 -6.61 46.52
CA GLN A 874 24.41 -7.64 45.69
C GLN A 874 22.93 -7.81 46.03
N PHE A 875 22.09 -7.84 45.02
CA PHE A 875 20.65 -8.15 45.10
C PHE A 875 20.40 -9.47 44.41
N LYS A 876 20.03 -10.48 45.18
CA LYS A 876 19.67 -11.80 44.66
C LYS A 876 18.18 -12.00 44.79
N ILE A 877 17.54 -12.35 43.69
CA ILE A 877 16.10 -12.63 43.60
C ILE A 877 15.92 -14.09 43.26
N GLU A 878 15.27 -14.85 44.14
CA GLU A 878 14.94 -16.26 43.91
C GLU A 878 13.56 -16.34 43.22
N PHE A 879 13.53 -16.87 42.00
CA PHE A 879 12.31 -17.08 41.25
C PHE A 879 12.02 -18.56 41.15
N ILE A 880 10.98 -19.01 41.87
CA ILE A 880 10.58 -20.41 41.87
C ILE A 880 9.50 -20.64 40.82
N GLY A 881 9.84 -21.39 39.78
CA GLY A 881 8.94 -21.76 38.71
C GLY A 881 7.80 -22.65 39.19
N SER A 882 6.63 -22.43 38.62
CA SER A 882 5.43 -23.23 38.86
C SER A 882 5.28 -24.30 37.75
N GLN A 883 4.24 -25.11 37.81
CA GLN A 883 3.91 -26.04 36.72
C GLN A 883 3.32 -25.33 35.48
N ASN A 884 3.00 -24.03 35.60
CA ASN A 884 2.48 -23.22 34.50
C ASN A 884 3.57 -22.32 33.92
N LYS A 885 4.33 -22.83 32.94
CA LYS A 885 5.45 -22.12 32.32
C LYS A 885 5.06 -20.78 31.67
N ILE A 886 3.82 -20.59 31.28
CA ILE A 886 3.33 -19.35 30.68
C ILE A 886 3.15 -18.28 31.76
N GLU A 887 2.60 -18.64 32.89
CA GLU A 887 2.43 -17.74 34.03
C GLU A 887 3.77 -17.32 34.63
N ASP A 888 4.71 -18.27 34.73
CA ASP A 888 6.06 -18.02 35.25
C ASP A 888 6.83 -17.06 34.37
N LYS A 889 6.67 -17.17 33.06
CA LYS A 889 7.26 -16.25 32.09
C LYS A 889 6.78 -14.82 32.31
N TYR A 890 5.49 -14.62 32.50
CA TYR A 890 4.94 -13.28 32.75
C TYR A 890 5.39 -12.68 34.08
N LYS A 891 5.43 -13.50 35.14
CA LYS A 891 5.96 -13.05 36.42
C LYS A 891 7.43 -12.64 36.31
N PHE A 892 8.25 -13.42 35.59
CA PHE A 892 9.64 -13.10 35.35
C PHE A 892 9.83 -11.80 34.59
N GLU A 893 9.03 -11.56 33.54
CA GLU A 893 9.03 -10.32 32.77
C GLU A 893 8.64 -9.12 33.63
N ASP A 894 7.66 -9.24 34.49
CA ASP A 894 7.26 -8.19 35.43
C ASP A 894 8.37 -7.88 36.45
N VAL A 895 9.10 -8.88 36.91
CA VAL A 895 10.29 -8.70 37.76
C VAL A 895 11.35 -7.88 37.02
N ILE A 896 11.73 -8.29 35.79
CA ILE A 896 12.74 -7.56 34.98
C ILE A 896 12.32 -6.13 34.76
N LYS A 897 11.07 -5.90 34.41
CA LYS A 897 10.51 -4.57 34.16
C LYS A 897 10.58 -3.69 35.41
N LEU A 898 10.21 -4.22 36.54
CA LEU A 898 10.26 -3.50 37.80
C LEU A 898 11.69 -3.13 38.22
N LEU A 899 12.66 -4.00 37.94
CA LEU A 899 14.08 -3.75 38.19
C LEU A 899 14.61 -2.64 37.26
N LEU A 900 14.24 -2.67 35.98
CA LEU A 900 14.63 -1.64 35.01
C LEU A 900 14.02 -0.26 35.36
N GLU A 901 12.81 -0.23 35.91
CA GLU A 901 12.18 1.00 36.38
C GLU A 901 12.90 1.67 37.56
N ASN A 902 13.60 0.87 38.36
CA ASN A 902 14.34 1.33 39.55
C ASN A 902 15.86 1.36 39.29
N LYS A 903 16.28 1.34 38.04
CA LYS A 903 17.67 1.45 37.62
C LYS A 903 18.29 2.76 38.11
N ASN A 904 19.48 2.66 38.72
CA ASN A 904 20.25 3.80 39.20
C ASN A 904 21.72 3.69 38.81
N ASP A 905 22.14 4.35 37.75
CA ASP A 905 23.53 4.30 37.27
C ASP A 905 24.57 4.92 38.26
N LYS A 906 24.12 5.49 39.35
CA LYS A 906 24.99 6.14 40.36
C LYS A 906 25.32 5.20 41.54
N GLU A 907 24.63 4.09 41.71
CA GLU A 907 24.90 3.10 42.74
C GLU A 907 25.70 1.94 42.15
N ASN A 908 26.65 1.43 42.86
CA ASN A 908 27.48 0.29 42.50
C ASN A 908 26.87 -0.98 43.11
N SER A 909 25.77 -1.45 42.50
CA SER A 909 25.08 -2.66 42.94
C SER A 909 24.95 -3.65 41.79
N ASN A 910 25.00 -4.95 42.09
CA ASN A 910 24.76 -6.01 41.10
C ASN A 910 23.41 -6.68 41.39
N VAL A 911 22.70 -7.09 40.39
CA VAL A 911 21.42 -7.82 40.49
C VAL A 911 21.58 -9.18 39.83
N SER A 912 21.30 -10.24 40.57
CA SER A 912 21.20 -11.59 40.02
C SER A 912 19.80 -12.16 40.30
N ILE A 913 19.29 -12.95 39.36
CA ILE A 913 18.03 -13.69 39.51
C ILE A 913 18.36 -15.18 39.40
N GLU A 914 18.08 -15.93 40.42
CA GLU A 914 18.21 -17.38 40.42
C GLU A 914 16.84 -18.02 40.19
N ILE A 915 16.71 -18.71 39.06
CA ILE A 915 15.44 -19.32 38.59
C ILE A 915 15.50 -20.80 38.92
N PHE A 916 14.55 -21.30 39.70
CA PHE A 916 14.44 -22.70 40.08
C PHE A 916 13.31 -23.37 39.30
N TYR A 917 13.67 -24.45 38.59
CA TYR A 917 12.70 -25.35 37.97
C TYR A 917 13.02 -26.79 38.38
N ASP A 918 12.15 -27.42 39.13
CA ASP A 918 12.31 -28.75 39.70
C ASP A 918 13.62 -28.85 40.53
N GLU A 919 14.56 -29.69 40.14
CA GLU A 919 15.85 -29.87 40.81
C GLU A 919 17.00 -29.04 40.16
N ASN A 920 16.70 -28.18 39.19
CA ASN A 920 17.71 -27.38 38.52
C ASN A 920 17.53 -25.88 38.82
N SER A 921 18.66 -25.16 38.98
CA SER A 921 18.62 -23.69 39.02
C SER A 921 19.49 -23.07 37.95
N ILE A 922 19.08 -21.90 37.46
CA ILE A 922 19.82 -21.07 36.52
C ILE A 922 19.97 -19.69 37.14
N GLU A 923 21.19 -19.22 37.32
CA GLU A 923 21.48 -17.88 37.80
C GLU A 923 21.75 -16.95 36.65
N LEU A 924 21.03 -15.83 36.61
CA LEU A 924 21.14 -14.77 35.62
C LEU A 924 21.67 -13.51 36.27
N GLU A 925 22.87 -13.08 35.93
CA GLU A 925 23.41 -11.78 36.33
C GLU A 925 22.88 -10.71 35.41
N LEU A 926 22.27 -9.66 35.96
CA LEU A 926 21.74 -8.54 35.19
C LEU A 926 22.74 -7.37 35.20
N PRO A 927 23.14 -6.81 34.08
CA PRO A 927 24.08 -5.71 34.01
C PRO A 927 23.41 -4.36 34.36
N LEU A 928 22.75 -4.30 35.52
CA LEU A 928 22.08 -3.11 36.01
C LEU A 928 22.28 -2.91 37.51
N SER A 929 22.40 -1.66 37.89
CA SER A 929 22.39 -1.22 39.27
C SER A 929 21.02 -0.64 39.59
N ILE A 930 20.49 -0.96 40.75
CA ILE A 930 19.14 -0.54 41.17
C ILE A 930 19.20 0.28 42.46
N ASN A 931 18.24 1.17 42.61
CA ASN A 931 17.98 1.87 43.86
C ASN A 931 17.01 1.02 44.71
N TYR A 932 17.53 0.39 45.74
CA TYR A 932 16.69 -0.41 46.63
C TYR A 932 15.82 0.50 47.52
N SER A 933 14.53 0.15 47.59
CA SER A 933 13.56 0.76 48.50
C SER A 933 12.59 -0.30 49.04
N GLU A 934 12.00 -0.06 50.20
CA GLU A 934 10.97 -0.94 50.76
C GLU A 934 9.72 -1.02 49.83
N ASP A 935 9.48 0.03 49.02
CA ASP A 935 8.45 0.02 47.97
C ASP A 935 8.79 -0.97 46.87
N LEU A 936 10.04 -0.95 46.37
CA LEU A 936 10.52 -1.90 45.39
C LEU A 936 10.41 -3.34 45.89
N LYS A 937 10.83 -3.59 47.12
CA LYS A 937 10.71 -4.90 47.74
C LYS A 937 9.24 -5.35 47.80
N SER A 938 8.35 -4.49 48.29
CA SER A 938 6.93 -4.81 48.43
C SER A 938 6.28 -5.13 47.07
N ARG A 939 6.69 -4.45 46.00
CA ARG A 939 6.20 -4.70 44.66
C ARG A 939 6.75 -6.00 44.07
N LEU A 940 8.01 -6.32 44.31
CA LEU A 940 8.61 -7.61 43.93
C LEU A 940 7.94 -8.76 44.69
N ASP A 941 7.70 -8.61 46.00
CA ASP A 941 7.01 -9.61 46.82
C ASP A 941 5.57 -9.90 46.33
N LEU A 942 4.89 -8.90 45.73
CA LEU A 942 3.59 -9.08 45.14
C LEU A 942 3.63 -9.91 43.83
N ILE A 943 4.73 -9.85 43.09
CA ILE A 943 4.90 -10.59 41.83
C ILE A 943 5.34 -12.03 42.08
N ILE A 944 6.37 -12.22 42.94
CA ILE A 944 7.05 -13.52 43.12
C ILE A 944 6.68 -14.23 44.42
N GLY A 945 5.95 -13.56 45.33
CA GLY A 945 5.59 -14.08 46.66
C GLY A 945 6.59 -13.73 47.74
N ASN A 946 6.11 -13.69 49.01
CA ASN A 946 6.92 -13.32 50.16
C ASN A 946 8.08 -14.30 50.39
N HIS A 947 9.29 -13.79 50.63
CA HIS A 947 10.52 -14.46 51.04
C HIS A 947 11.53 -14.84 49.94
N ASN A 948 11.39 -14.36 48.72
CA ASN A 948 12.26 -14.74 47.61
C ASN A 948 13.28 -13.64 47.22
N ILE A 949 13.56 -12.68 48.13
CA ILE A 949 14.53 -11.60 47.85
C ILE A 949 15.60 -11.59 48.91
N ILE A 950 16.84 -11.84 48.52
CA ILE A 950 18.03 -11.85 49.40
C ILE A 950 18.90 -10.64 49.03
N ILE A 951 19.18 -9.81 49.99
CA ILE A 951 20.11 -8.66 49.88
C ILE A 951 21.36 -8.96 50.67
N THR A 952 22.49 -9.03 50.01
CA THR A 952 23.81 -9.27 50.64
C THR A 952 24.75 -8.11 50.36
#